data_87841e16f717c7b43dfeae3ff9174979
#
_entry.id   87841e16f717c7b43dfeae3ff9174979
#
_cell.length_a   1.000
_cell.length_b   1.000
_cell.length_c   1.000
_cell.angle_alpha   90.00
_cell.angle_beta   90.00
_cell.angle_gamma   90.00
#
_symmetry.space_group_name_H-M   'P 1'
#
loop_
_entity.id
_entity.type
_entity.pdbx_description
1 polymer ?
#
loop_
_entity_poly.entity_id
_entity_poly.type
_entity_poly.pdbx_seq_one_letter_code
_entity_poly.pdbx_strand_id
1 'polypeptide(L)'
;MASYDTPGIHYERADASSGGIAALRTDIAGFVGIAERGPLNLAVPVESVRQFEAWFGAQIDQGYLAYAARAFFENGGRRLWAVRVASPAAATAYATVMDGGGPAWRIQAASPGVWGNRIAVQFAESRPVQRRGVVDPLRTDRIRVENTAGIGPATLVELRAPGLRERAIVTGIDPAAGLLRLDRALVTFPVNRAVRVETVGYTLGLYDRGRLVAQYDDLSAVPAHPRYAPAVLRQPWAPIDPNRPDLWTGNGPEEDVAVDFFRISVGRSIIVPPIVVIHELRDQLRRTSLDPLAGTCSGPAGPVTPIAGGTAVMLAGGADGLAAMSLFDFTGAAVAAGATAEAITANRRGIAALELVEEVSLLAAPDIHIRARVPNPVTPPQPCIPDPCLPGPAALPLPPFPIGDLPPVFPPEAIERVQMALVAQCERLRDRVALLDAPYDACTQATFAASALREWRSRFDTPFAALYAPWVKVSDPILRGNTAGGLTRAVPPSGHVAGTCAALDLASGVHVAPANVPLGWIQGVTLDANPSLHGLLNTIGVNLLRAEPGRGIRVLGARTMSSDGTWRFLNVRRLVSMIAEAIDLSIQWAVFEPNEWRTRTKLQLAIQSFLLSLWSRGALAGTVPGEGFRVRCDETNNPSAQRDLGRLAIDVDIAPTVPFEFITLRIGREASGFEITDQASVLAAA
;
A
#
# COMPACT_ATOMS: atom_id res chain seq x y z
N MET A 1 15.48 44.29 -2.02
CA MET A 1 15.44 45.12 -3.24
C MET A 1 16.70 44.81 -4.01
N ALA A 2 16.59 44.21 -5.18
CA ALA A 2 17.72 44.04 -6.07
C ALA A 2 18.06 45.42 -6.66
N SER A 3 19.32 45.89 -6.53
CA SER A 3 19.75 47.12 -7.17
C SER A 3 20.14 46.79 -8.61
N TYR A 4 19.48 47.43 -9.57
CA TYR A 4 19.77 47.28 -10.99
C TYR A 4 20.77 48.36 -11.40
N ASP A 5 22.04 48.01 -11.51
CA ASP A 5 23.12 48.99 -11.80
C ASP A 5 23.48 49.12 -13.29
N THR A 6 22.89 48.33 -14.15
CA THR A 6 23.13 48.35 -15.60
C THR A 6 21.83 48.51 -16.40
N PRO A 7 21.80 49.38 -17.44
CA PRO A 7 20.68 49.47 -18.35
C PRO A 7 20.49 48.16 -19.11
N GLY A 8 19.31 47.53 -18.99
CA GLY A 8 19.00 46.25 -19.64
C GLY A 8 17.58 45.79 -19.30
N ILE A 9 17.12 44.70 -19.94
CA ILE A 9 15.85 44.03 -19.58
C ILE A 9 16.14 43.10 -18.41
N HIS A 10 15.65 43.47 -17.24
CA HIS A 10 15.76 42.65 -16.03
C HIS A 10 14.47 41.88 -15.83
N TYR A 11 14.57 40.53 -15.80
CA TYR A 11 13.45 39.66 -15.48
C TYR A 11 13.39 39.44 -13.97
N GLU A 12 12.48 40.11 -13.31
CA GLU A 12 12.02 39.67 -11.99
C GLU A 12 11.03 38.55 -12.17
N ARG A 13 11.37 37.38 -11.70
CA ARG A 13 10.38 36.34 -11.44
C ARG A 13 9.60 36.79 -10.20
N ALA A 14 8.53 37.55 -10.41
CA ALA A 14 7.48 37.57 -9.43
C ALA A 14 6.94 36.16 -9.39
N ASP A 15 7.06 35.44 -8.27
CA ASP A 15 6.22 34.27 -7.98
C ASP A 15 4.79 34.81 -7.88
N ALA A 16 4.19 35.08 -9.03
CA ALA A 16 2.79 35.09 -9.15
C ALA A 16 2.40 33.64 -8.85
N SER A 17 1.99 33.36 -7.60
CA SER A 17 1.11 32.25 -7.34
C SER A 17 -0.01 32.40 -8.39
N SER A 18 0.11 31.62 -9.46
CA SER A 18 -0.91 31.57 -10.49
C SER A 18 -2.15 31.06 -9.74
N GLY A 19 -3.08 31.96 -9.41
CA GLY A 19 -4.33 31.63 -8.74
C GLY A 19 -5.29 30.87 -9.66
N GLY A 20 -4.75 30.02 -10.53
CA GLY A 20 -5.47 29.13 -11.40
C GLY A 20 -5.78 27.83 -10.67
N ILE A 21 -7.06 27.41 -10.72
CA ILE A 21 -7.50 26.12 -10.21
C ILE A 21 -6.89 25.03 -11.09
N ALA A 22 -6.14 24.09 -10.50
CA ALA A 22 -5.58 22.94 -11.19
C ALA A 22 -6.55 21.76 -11.06
N ALA A 23 -6.71 21.00 -12.14
CA ALA A 23 -7.44 19.73 -12.08
C ALA A 23 -6.67 18.73 -11.19
N LEU A 24 -7.40 18.07 -10.30
CA LEU A 24 -6.84 17.07 -9.41
C LEU A 24 -6.66 15.72 -10.13
N ARG A 25 -5.80 14.90 -9.58
CA ARG A 25 -5.62 13.52 -10.04
C ARG A 25 -6.81 12.67 -9.63
N THR A 26 -7.36 11.92 -10.57
CA THR A 26 -8.47 10.99 -10.35
C THR A 26 -8.06 9.53 -10.62
N ASP A 27 -6.80 9.31 -10.99
CA ASP A 27 -6.23 8.02 -11.38
C ASP A 27 -5.64 7.22 -10.22
N ILE A 28 -5.84 7.65 -8.98
CA ILE A 28 -5.25 7.03 -7.79
C ILE A 28 -6.29 6.14 -7.10
N ALA A 29 -5.89 4.87 -6.88
CA ALA A 29 -6.76 3.90 -6.21
C ALA A 29 -6.29 3.59 -4.78
N GLY A 30 -7.23 3.21 -3.92
CA GLY A 30 -7.01 2.69 -2.57
C GLY A 30 -7.58 1.28 -2.44
N PHE A 31 -6.75 0.30 -2.12
CA PHE A 31 -7.18 -1.09 -1.93
C PHE A 31 -6.92 -1.57 -0.51
N VAL A 32 -7.91 -2.28 0.03
CA VAL A 32 -7.83 -2.89 1.37
C VAL A 32 -7.90 -4.41 1.23
N GLY A 33 -6.97 -5.12 1.87
CA GLY A 33 -6.98 -6.57 1.78
C GLY A 33 -5.85 -7.27 2.54
N ILE A 34 -5.75 -8.57 2.28
CA ILE A 34 -4.80 -9.48 2.89
C ILE A 34 -3.54 -9.55 2.03
N ALA A 35 -2.38 -9.46 2.67
CA ALA A 35 -1.10 -9.61 2.00
C ALA A 35 -0.15 -10.48 2.82
N GLU A 36 0.88 -11.01 2.17
CA GLU A 36 1.87 -11.90 2.79
C GLU A 36 2.58 -11.23 3.98
N ARG A 37 2.95 -9.96 3.83
CA ARG A 37 3.70 -9.16 4.82
C ARG A 37 3.34 -7.68 4.70
N GLY A 38 4.01 -6.83 5.47
CA GLY A 38 3.86 -5.38 5.42
C GLY A 38 3.11 -4.81 6.62
N PRO A 39 3.12 -3.48 6.78
CA PRO A 39 2.48 -2.82 7.90
C PRO A 39 0.98 -3.10 7.93
N LEU A 40 0.42 -3.27 9.13
CA LEU A 40 -1.01 -3.47 9.32
C LEU A 40 -1.72 -2.13 9.48
N ASN A 41 -2.87 -2.00 8.83
CA ASN A 41 -3.78 -0.85 8.95
C ASN A 41 -3.14 0.51 8.63
N LEU A 42 -2.07 0.50 7.87
CA LEU A 42 -1.38 1.69 7.39
C LEU A 42 -1.52 1.78 5.87
N ALA A 43 -1.97 2.91 5.37
CA ALA A 43 -2.02 3.17 3.95
C ALA A 43 -0.59 3.43 3.42
N VAL A 44 -0.14 2.62 2.47
CA VAL A 44 1.20 2.70 1.87
C VAL A 44 1.06 2.97 0.37
N PRO A 45 1.65 4.06 -0.14
CA PRO A 45 1.64 4.35 -1.56
C PRO A 45 2.64 3.45 -2.30
N VAL A 46 2.22 2.89 -3.40
CA VAL A 46 3.05 2.08 -4.30
C VAL A 46 2.82 2.50 -5.75
N GLU A 47 3.89 2.53 -6.54
CA GLU A 47 3.88 3.03 -7.93
C GLU A 47 4.22 1.95 -8.95
N SER A 48 4.42 0.73 -8.51
CA SER A 48 4.69 -0.43 -9.37
C SER A 48 4.41 -1.74 -8.66
N VAL A 49 4.21 -2.82 -9.43
CA VAL A 49 4.11 -4.18 -8.91
C VAL A 49 5.34 -4.55 -8.06
N ARG A 50 6.54 -4.19 -8.51
CA ARG A 50 7.78 -4.47 -7.76
C ARG A 50 7.81 -3.77 -6.40
N GLN A 51 7.34 -2.53 -6.34
CA GLN A 51 7.25 -1.79 -5.09
C GLN A 51 6.19 -2.39 -4.17
N PHE A 52 5.04 -2.80 -4.71
CA PHE A 52 4.03 -3.54 -3.96
C PHE A 52 4.61 -4.83 -3.37
N GLU A 53 5.31 -5.64 -4.17
CA GLU A 53 5.92 -6.89 -3.72
C GLU A 53 7.03 -6.66 -2.67
N ALA A 54 7.77 -5.56 -2.77
CA ALA A 54 8.77 -5.20 -1.76
C ALA A 54 8.13 -4.93 -0.39
N TRP A 55 6.99 -4.26 -0.35
CA TRP A 55 6.26 -3.91 0.87
C TRP A 55 5.39 -5.06 1.38
N PHE A 56 4.56 -5.62 0.51
CA PHE A 56 3.46 -6.51 0.87
C PHE A 56 3.68 -7.98 0.51
N GLY A 57 4.79 -8.29 -0.15
CA GLY A 57 5.07 -9.64 -0.62
C GLY A 57 4.39 -9.98 -1.95
N ALA A 58 4.55 -11.24 -2.37
CA ALA A 58 3.97 -11.76 -3.59
C ALA A 58 2.50 -12.17 -3.42
N GLN A 59 1.93 -12.70 -4.50
CA GLN A 59 0.60 -13.30 -4.45
C GLN A 59 0.57 -14.48 -3.46
N ILE A 60 -0.51 -14.58 -2.72
CA ILE A 60 -0.79 -15.66 -1.75
C ILE A 60 -2.11 -16.35 -2.07
N ASP A 61 -2.24 -17.60 -1.66
CA ASP A 61 -3.49 -18.36 -1.86
C ASP A 61 -4.67 -17.78 -1.07
N GLN A 62 -4.36 -17.13 0.05
CA GLN A 62 -5.31 -16.62 1.03
C GLN A 62 -5.70 -15.16 0.82
N GLY A 63 -5.40 -14.54 -0.33
CA GLY A 63 -5.72 -13.13 -0.56
C GLY A 63 -5.82 -12.77 -2.03
N TYR A 64 -6.53 -11.68 -2.32
CA TYR A 64 -6.68 -11.09 -3.66
C TYR A 64 -5.98 -9.75 -3.80
N LEU A 65 -5.53 -9.12 -2.71
CA LEU A 65 -4.94 -7.78 -2.74
C LEU A 65 -3.75 -7.69 -3.71
N ALA A 66 -2.83 -8.67 -3.68
CA ALA A 66 -1.68 -8.69 -4.59
C ALA A 66 -2.09 -8.92 -6.06
N TYR A 67 -3.17 -9.68 -6.30
CA TYR A 67 -3.73 -9.85 -7.64
C TYR A 67 -4.40 -8.56 -8.13
N ALA A 68 -5.16 -7.89 -7.27
CA ALA A 68 -5.80 -6.61 -7.59
C ALA A 68 -4.78 -5.51 -7.86
N ALA A 69 -3.72 -5.42 -7.05
CA ALA A 69 -2.62 -4.48 -7.25
C ALA A 69 -1.90 -4.72 -8.60
N ARG A 70 -1.59 -5.98 -8.91
CA ARG A 70 -1.01 -6.33 -10.21
C ARG A 70 -1.95 -5.98 -11.36
N ALA A 71 -3.23 -6.35 -11.24
CA ALA A 71 -4.24 -6.03 -12.24
C ALA A 71 -4.35 -4.51 -12.47
N PHE A 72 -4.29 -3.71 -11.41
CA PHE A 72 -4.30 -2.25 -11.49
C PHE A 72 -3.14 -1.72 -12.34
N PHE A 73 -1.91 -2.14 -12.05
CA PHE A 73 -0.73 -1.68 -12.80
C PHE A 73 -0.69 -2.21 -14.24
N GLU A 74 -1.07 -3.47 -14.47
CA GLU A 74 -1.11 -4.08 -15.81
C GLU A 74 -2.19 -3.45 -16.72
N ASN A 75 -3.20 -2.81 -16.14
CA ASN A 75 -4.24 -2.06 -16.86
C ASN A 75 -3.96 -0.55 -16.90
N GLY A 76 -2.74 -0.10 -16.56
CA GLY A 76 -2.29 1.26 -16.76
C GLY A 76 -2.39 2.19 -15.56
N GLY A 77 -2.79 1.69 -14.40
CA GLY A 77 -2.68 2.43 -13.13
C GLY A 77 -1.23 2.77 -12.80
N ARG A 78 -1.00 3.91 -12.15
CA ARG A 78 0.35 4.39 -11.83
C ARG A 78 0.62 4.57 -10.35
N ARG A 79 -0.41 4.78 -9.53
CA ARG A 79 -0.27 4.97 -8.09
C ARG A 79 -1.43 4.33 -7.36
N LEU A 80 -1.11 3.48 -6.39
CA LEU A 80 -2.04 2.72 -5.59
C LEU A 80 -1.68 2.89 -4.11
N TRP A 81 -2.67 3.18 -3.29
CA TRP A 81 -2.56 3.08 -1.84
C TRP A 81 -3.06 1.72 -1.38
N ALA A 82 -2.19 0.94 -0.76
CA ALA A 82 -2.54 -0.38 -0.26
C ALA A 82 -2.58 -0.38 1.27
N VAL A 83 -3.63 -0.98 1.82
CA VAL A 83 -3.80 -1.20 3.26
C VAL A 83 -3.90 -2.68 3.51
N ARG A 84 -2.93 -3.22 4.25
CA ARG A 84 -2.97 -4.61 4.71
C ARG A 84 -3.80 -4.73 5.98
N VAL A 85 -4.70 -5.70 6.00
CA VAL A 85 -5.48 -6.08 7.17
C VAL A 85 -5.11 -7.48 7.65
N ALA A 86 -5.19 -7.70 8.95
CA ALA A 86 -5.05 -9.00 9.58
C ALA A 86 -5.85 -9.02 10.89
N SER A 87 -6.17 -10.21 11.39
CA SER A 87 -6.82 -10.35 12.68
C SER A 87 -5.88 -10.05 13.85
N PRO A 88 -6.41 -9.79 15.04
CA PRO A 88 -5.60 -9.66 16.26
C PRO A 88 -4.80 -10.92 16.64
N ALA A 89 -5.15 -12.08 16.07
CA ALA A 89 -4.42 -13.34 16.28
C ALA A 89 -3.15 -13.46 15.42
N ALA A 90 -2.91 -12.52 14.49
CA ALA A 90 -1.68 -12.50 13.72
C ALA A 90 -0.47 -12.27 14.63
N ALA A 91 0.57 -13.09 14.45
CA ALA A 91 1.76 -13.05 15.29
C ALA A 91 3.03 -12.89 14.45
N THR A 92 4.04 -12.26 15.04
CA THR A 92 5.32 -12.00 14.41
C THR A 92 6.33 -13.07 14.76
N ALA A 93 6.98 -13.65 13.77
CA ALA A 93 8.07 -14.60 13.99
C ALA A 93 9.30 -13.89 14.58
N TYR A 94 9.98 -14.52 15.52
CA TYR A 94 11.16 -13.93 16.16
C TYR A 94 12.21 -14.99 16.55
N ALA A 95 13.42 -14.50 16.80
CA ALA A 95 14.50 -15.21 17.50
C ALA A 95 15.14 -14.27 18.52
N THR A 96 15.67 -14.84 19.58
CA THR A 96 16.28 -14.07 20.69
C THR A 96 17.78 -14.25 20.68
N VAL A 97 18.52 -13.15 20.65
CA VAL A 97 19.97 -13.15 20.85
C VAL A 97 20.25 -13.08 22.36
N MET A 98 21.01 -14.03 22.82
CA MET A 98 21.37 -14.14 24.26
C MET A 98 22.72 -13.44 24.52
N ASP A 99 22.90 -12.92 25.71
CA ASP A 99 24.20 -12.58 26.27
C ASP A 99 24.48 -13.46 27.48
N GLY A 100 25.67 -13.39 28.07
CA GLY A 100 26.04 -14.16 29.27
C GLY A 100 25.12 -13.97 30.49
N GLY A 101 24.18 -13.04 30.45
CA GLY A 101 23.19 -12.74 31.47
C GLY A 101 21.73 -13.04 31.07
N GLY A 102 21.48 -13.56 29.86
CA GLY A 102 20.18 -13.94 29.35
C GLY A 102 19.76 -13.19 28.06
N PRO A 103 18.47 -13.06 27.75
CA PRO A 103 17.98 -12.44 26.52
C PRO A 103 18.45 -10.98 26.40
N ALA A 104 19.13 -10.61 25.32
CA ALA A 104 19.64 -9.27 25.07
C ALA A 104 18.82 -8.54 23.99
N TRP A 105 18.70 -9.18 22.82
CA TRP A 105 17.94 -8.64 21.71
C TRP A 105 16.91 -9.65 21.20
N ARG A 106 15.80 -9.11 20.67
CA ARG A 106 14.84 -9.87 19.89
C ARG A 106 14.95 -9.42 18.43
N ILE A 107 15.35 -10.34 17.55
CA ILE A 107 15.29 -10.15 16.10
C ILE A 107 13.94 -10.71 15.67
N GLN A 108 13.07 -9.89 15.16
CA GLN A 108 11.74 -10.31 14.72
C GLN A 108 11.47 -9.90 13.27
N ALA A 109 10.59 -10.64 12.60
CA ALA A 109 10.09 -10.27 11.30
C ALA A 109 9.44 -8.87 11.37
N ALA A 110 9.56 -8.07 10.32
CA ALA A 110 9.11 -6.68 10.34
C ALA A 110 7.58 -6.53 10.43
N SER A 111 6.84 -7.61 10.20
CA SER A 111 5.37 -7.62 10.31
C SER A 111 4.86 -9.03 10.66
N PRO A 112 3.65 -9.15 11.23
CA PRO A 112 3.05 -10.44 11.51
C PRO A 112 2.86 -11.29 10.25
N GLY A 113 2.87 -12.61 10.41
CA GLY A 113 2.57 -13.58 9.37
C GLY A 113 3.48 -14.80 9.40
N VAL A 114 3.02 -15.88 8.79
CA VAL A 114 3.78 -17.14 8.65
C VAL A 114 5.03 -16.96 7.78
N TRP A 115 5.08 -15.91 6.95
CA TRP A 115 6.22 -15.60 6.09
C TRP A 115 7.53 -15.44 6.89
N GLY A 116 7.42 -14.90 8.11
CA GLY A 116 8.57 -14.72 9.00
C GLY A 116 9.21 -16.03 9.42
N ASN A 117 8.46 -17.14 9.51
CA ASN A 117 9.00 -18.45 9.91
C ASN A 117 9.96 -19.05 8.89
N ARG A 118 9.99 -18.54 7.65
CA ARG A 118 10.96 -18.99 6.62
C ARG A 118 12.24 -18.15 6.56
N ILE A 119 12.29 -17.07 7.37
CA ILE A 119 13.47 -16.23 7.46
C ILE A 119 14.46 -16.85 8.43
N ALA A 120 15.67 -17.09 7.93
CA ALA A 120 16.78 -17.50 8.76
C ALA A 120 17.71 -16.30 8.99
N VAL A 121 18.20 -16.19 10.22
CA VAL A 121 19.12 -15.13 10.67
C VAL A 121 20.47 -15.72 11.01
N GLN A 122 21.52 -15.18 10.43
CA GLN A 122 22.91 -15.46 10.81
C GLN A 122 23.46 -14.21 11.47
N PHE A 123 23.85 -14.31 12.71
CA PHE A 123 24.43 -13.23 13.49
C PHE A 123 25.86 -13.60 13.88
N ALA A 124 26.82 -12.81 13.44
CA ALA A 124 28.24 -13.09 13.67
C ALA A 124 28.98 -11.84 14.15
N GLU A 125 29.99 -12.05 14.99
CA GLU A 125 30.89 -10.98 15.40
C GLU A 125 31.85 -10.66 14.24
N SER A 126 32.05 -9.39 13.96
CA SER A 126 33.00 -8.87 12.99
C SER A 126 34.08 -8.03 13.68
N ARG A 127 35.26 -7.96 13.07
CA ARG A 127 36.40 -7.20 13.57
C ARG A 127 36.98 -6.33 12.46
N PRO A 128 36.28 -5.27 12.08
CA PRO A 128 36.65 -4.49 10.90
C PRO A 128 37.98 -3.76 11.03
N VAL A 129 38.37 -3.37 12.24
CA VAL A 129 39.62 -2.63 12.46
C VAL A 129 40.46 -3.30 13.50
N GLN A 130 41.78 -3.47 13.19
CA GLN A 130 42.77 -3.97 14.12
C GLN A 130 43.95 -3.02 14.18
N ARG A 131 44.41 -2.70 15.39
CA ARG A 131 45.53 -1.77 15.64
C ARG A 131 46.46 -2.32 16.71
N ARG A 132 47.73 -1.96 16.64
CA ARG A 132 48.64 -2.14 17.77
C ARG A 132 48.53 -0.92 18.68
N GLY A 133 48.61 -1.17 19.98
CA GLY A 133 48.57 -0.13 20.97
C GLY A 133 49.34 -0.47 22.21
N VAL A 134 49.49 0.51 23.08
CA VAL A 134 50.12 0.37 24.39
C VAL A 134 49.21 1.04 25.41
N VAL A 135 48.92 0.39 26.53
CA VAL A 135 48.18 1.01 27.63
C VAL A 135 49.00 2.19 28.16
N ASP A 136 48.37 3.31 28.41
CA ASP A 136 49.01 4.53 28.86
C ASP A 136 49.81 4.30 30.15
N PRO A 137 51.06 4.89 30.27
CA PRO A 137 51.92 4.65 31.39
C PRO A 137 51.38 5.16 32.74
N LEU A 138 50.43 6.04 32.72
CA LEU A 138 49.88 6.66 33.93
C LEU A 138 48.43 6.19 34.28
N ARG A 139 47.69 5.78 33.24
CA ARG A 139 46.25 5.48 33.41
C ARG A 139 45.82 4.32 32.55
N THR A 140 45.14 3.36 33.13
CA THR A 140 44.63 2.18 32.45
C THR A 140 43.28 2.44 31.68
N ASP A 141 42.70 3.64 31.81
CA ASP A 141 41.54 4.06 31.05
C ASP A 141 41.92 4.73 29.70
N ARG A 142 43.20 4.64 29.31
CA ARG A 142 43.72 5.23 28.09
C ARG A 142 44.63 4.29 27.35
N ILE A 143 44.55 4.30 26.02
CA ILE A 143 45.38 3.48 25.14
C ILE A 143 45.93 4.36 24.05
N ARG A 144 47.23 4.29 23.83
CA ARG A 144 47.87 4.90 22.67
C ARG A 144 47.94 3.87 21.56
N VAL A 145 47.39 4.19 20.39
CA VAL A 145 47.40 3.34 19.17
C VAL A 145 48.17 4.00 18.06
N GLU A 146 48.66 3.17 17.13
CA GLU A 146 49.42 3.65 15.94
C GLU A 146 48.56 4.58 15.06
N ASN A 147 47.28 4.31 14.96
CA ASN A 147 46.33 5.08 14.13
C ASN A 147 44.91 4.89 14.68
N THR A 148 44.17 5.98 14.77
CA THR A 148 42.79 6.01 15.24
C THR A 148 41.76 5.87 14.12
N ALA A 149 42.16 5.79 12.85
CA ALA A 149 41.25 5.69 11.71
C ALA A 149 40.34 4.45 11.81
N GLY A 150 39.03 4.66 11.66
CA GLY A 150 38.02 3.62 11.79
C GLY A 150 37.59 3.30 13.23
N ILE A 151 38.11 4.04 14.23
CA ILE A 151 37.68 3.95 15.61
C ILE A 151 37.05 5.31 15.96
N GLY A 152 35.78 5.28 16.39
CA GLY A 152 35.02 6.48 16.77
C GLY A 152 34.58 6.44 18.25
N PRO A 153 34.04 7.52 18.78
CA PRO A 153 33.34 7.49 20.07
C PRO A 153 32.22 6.46 20.02
N ALA A 154 31.93 5.85 21.16
CA ALA A 154 30.98 4.75 21.29
C ALA A 154 31.35 3.43 20.55
N THR A 155 32.55 3.32 19.98
CA THR A 155 33.03 2.06 19.41
C THR A 155 33.38 1.08 20.52
N LEU A 156 32.85 -0.14 20.45
CA LEU A 156 33.28 -1.26 21.30
C LEU A 156 34.62 -1.79 20.78
N VAL A 157 35.60 -1.88 21.66
CA VAL A 157 36.92 -2.43 21.35
C VAL A 157 37.23 -3.62 22.25
N GLU A 158 37.91 -4.63 21.71
CA GLU A 158 38.50 -5.74 22.46
C GLU A 158 40.01 -5.58 22.44
N LEU A 159 40.56 -5.56 23.63
CA LEU A 159 42.01 -5.56 23.84
C LEU A 159 42.50 -7.01 24.01
N ARG A 160 43.55 -7.34 23.32
CA ARG A 160 44.14 -8.69 23.35
C ARG A 160 45.64 -8.66 23.58
N ALA A 161 46.07 -9.54 24.44
CA ALA A 161 47.48 -9.98 24.56
C ALA A 161 47.50 -11.50 24.83
N PRO A 162 48.63 -12.18 24.73
CA PRO A 162 48.67 -13.61 24.98
C PRO A 162 48.04 -14.02 26.31
N GLY A 163 46.97 -14.81 26.24
CA GLY A 163 46.18 -15.26 27.40
C GLY A 163 45.25 -14.26 28.04
N LEU A 164 45.23 -13.00 27.59
CA LEU A 164 44.42 -11.92 28.18
C LEU A 164 43.52 -11.28 27.15
N ARG A 165 42.28 -11.00 27.54
CA ARG A 165 41.33 -10.21 26.74
C ARG A 165 40.39 -9.39 27.64
N GLU A 166 40.07 -8.18 27.22
CA GLU A 166 39.13 -7.30 27.90
C GLU A 166 38.44 -6.41 26.87
N ARG A 167 37.16 -6.13 27.07
CA ARG A 167 36.35 -5.24 26.21
C ARG A 167 36.10 -3.93 26.94
N ALA A 168 36.14 -2.82 26.19
CA ALA A 168 35.81 -1.49 26.68
C ALA A 168 35.18 -0.65 25.57
N ILE A 169 34.50 0.43 25.93
CA ILE A 169 33.87 1.36 24.98
C ILE A 169 34.76 2.61 24.88
N VAL A 170 35.04 3.06 23.67
CA VAL A 170 35.77 4.29 23.42
C VAL A 170 34.85 5.49 23.68
N THR A 171 35.20 6.34 24.63
CA THR A 171 34.45 7.56 24.98
C THR A 171 34.98 8.79 24.31
N GLY A 172 36.25 8.80 23.92
CA GLY A 172 36.87 9.93 23.25
C GLY A 172 38.15 9.52 22.53
N ILE A 173 38.51 10.32 21.54
CA ILE A 173 39.68 10.08 20.69
C ILE A 173 40.46 11.37 20.57
N ASP A 174 41.77 11.27 20.64
CA ASP A 174 42.72 12.30 20.23
C ASP A 174 43.53 11.78 19.04
N PRO A 175 43.14 12.13 17.82
CA PRO A 175 43.80 11.63 16.61
C PRO A 175 45.26 12.08 16.50
N ALA A 176 45.60 13.27 17.00
CA ALA A 176 46.95 13.84 16.94
C ALA A 176 47.93 13.08 17.87
N ALA A 177 47.42 12.69 19.05
CA ALA A 177 48.20 11.92 20.00
C ALA A 177 48.07 10.38 19.81
N GLY A 178 47.21 9.92 18.90
CA GLY A 178 46.88 8.52 18.76
C GLY A 178 46.24 7.93 20.00
N LEU A 179 45.50 8.71 20.79
CA LEU A 179 45.03 8.33 22.11
C LEU A 179 43.54 8.00 22.09
N LEU A 180 43.20 6.82 22.59
CA LEU A 180 41.81 6.40 22.88
C LEU A 180 41.53 6.53 24.37
N ARG A 181 40.39 7.13 24.72
CA ARG A 181 39.85 7.14 26.10
C ARG A 181 38.75 6.11 26.21
N LEU A 182 38.80 5.30 27.24
CA LEU A 182 37.85 4.24 27.53
C LEU A 182 36.80 4.66 28.56
N ASP A 183 35.67 3.98 28.59
CA ASP A 183 34.59 4.17 29.56
C ASP A 183 34.94 3.75 30.96
N ARG A 184 35.99 2.93 31.12
CA ARG A 184 36.47 2.42 32.40
C ARG A 184 37.98 2.14 32.38
N ALA A 185 38.55 2.07 33.57
CA ALA A 185 39.91 1.56 33.76
C ALA A 185 39.98 0.06 33.46
N LEU A 186 40.99 -0.36 32.71
CA LEU A 186 41.22 -1.76 32.41
C LEU A 186 41.68 -2.49 33.69
N VAL A 187 41.12 -3.67 33.93
CA VAL A 187 41.42 -4.52 35.07
C VAL A 187 42.47 -5.58 34.72
N THR A 188 42.37 -6.10 33.50
CA THR A 188 43.23 -7.21 33.04
C THR A 188 44.59 -6.72 32.54
N PHE A 189 44.67 -5.47 32.10
CA PHE A 189 45.90 -4.93 31.47
C PHE A 189 46.54 -3.85 32.32
N PRO A 190 47.77 -4.09 32.84
CA PRO A 190 48.52 -3.05 33.52
C PRO A 190 49.03 -1.97 32.59
N VAL A 191 49.46 -0.83 33.17
CA VAL A 191 50.09 0.27 32.44
C VAL A 191 51.30 -0.22 31.62
N ASN A 192 51.65 0.49 30.52
CA ASN A 192 52.74 0.16 29.61
C ASN A 192 52.62 -1.23 28.93
N ARG A 193 51.52 -1.91 29.03
CA ARG A 193 51.33 -3.22 28.35
C ARG A 193 51.01 -3.00 26.87
N ALA A 194 51.80 -3.70 26.01
CA ALA A 194 51.51 -3.77 24.59
C ALA A 194 50.25 -4.62 24.36
N VAL A 195 49.30 -4.12 23.60
CA VAL A 195 48.02 -4.76 23.32
C VAL A 195 47.70 -4.66 21.83
N ARG A 196 46.89 -5.61 21.34
CA ARG A 196 46.18 -5.47 20.08
C ARG A 196 44.81 -4.93 20.40
N VAL A 197 44.41 -3.83 19.76
CA VAL A 197 43.08 -3.23 19.87
C VAL A 197 42.32 -3.62 18.63
N GLU A 198 41.21 -4.31 18.80
CA GLU A 198 40.32 -4.76 17.73
C GLU A 198 38.94 -4.13 17.95
N THR A 199 38.36 -3.50 16.93
CA THR A 199 36.94 -3.06 17.03
C THR A 199 36.04 -4.28 16.98
N VAL A 200 34.97 -4.25 17.76
CA VAL A 200 33.97 -5.31 17.79
C VAL A 200 32.68 -4.77 17.17
N GLY A 201 32.36 -5.31 16.03
CA GLY A 201 31.10 -5.09 15.35
C GLY A 201 30.36 -6.41 15.14
N TYR A 202 29.21 -6.33 14.53
CA TYR A 202 28.37 -7.49 14.22
C TYR A 202 27.89 -7.44 12.79
N THR A 203 27.83 -8.60 12.15
CA THR A 203 27.21 -8.80 10.84
C THR A 203 25.93 -9.60 11.02
N LEU A 204 24.84 -9.10 10.42
CA LEU A 204 23.56 -9.79 10.35
C LEU A 204 23.26 -10.18 8.91
N GLY A 205 23.27 -11.47 8.62
CA GLY A 205 22.83 -12.04 7.36
C GLY A 205 21.37 -12.52 7.45
N LEU A 206 20.53 -12.14 6.48
CA LEU A 206 19.15 -12.55 6.39
C LEU A 206 18.95 -13.45 5.17
N TYR A 207 18.34 -14.60 5.37
CA TYR A 207 18.10 -15.58 4.34
C TYR A 207 16.63 -15.92 4.23
N ASP A 208 16.08 -15.91 3.03
CA ASP A 208 14.74 -16.44 2.74
C ASP A 208 14.92 -17.72 1.91
N ARG A 209 14.40 -18.85 2.40
CA ARG A 209 14.52 -20.17 1.76
C ARG A 209 15.96 -20.54 1.39
N GLY A 210 16.90 -20.21 2.27
CA GLY A 210 18.33 -20.49 2.08
C GLY A 210 19.07 -19.52 1.15
N ARG A 211 18.42 -18.52 0.59
CA ARG A 211 19.03 -17.49 -0.25
C ARG A 211 19.25 -16.22 0.56
N LEU A 212 20.46 -15.65 0.52
CA LEU A 212 20.77 -14.37 1.12
C LEU A 212 19.92 -13.27 0.47
N VAL A 213 19.11 -12.58 1.27
CA VAL A 213 18.21 -11.50 0.81
C VAL A 213 18.66 -10.13 1.30
N ALA A 214 19.34 -10.06 2.44
CA ALA A 214 19.94 -8.84 2.95
C ALA A 214 21.13 -9.14 3.86
N GLN A 215 22.09 -8.23 3.93
CA GLN A 215 23.22 -8.28 4.84
C GLN A 215 23.47 -6.88 5.42
N TYR A 216 23.72 -6.83 6.71
CA TYR A 216 24.02 -5.61 7.46
C TYR A 216 25.35 -5.82 8.17
N ASP A 217 26.39 -5.11 7.71
CA ASP A 217 27.74 -5.20 8.27
C ASP A 217 27.98 -4.08 9.29
N ASP A 218 28.97 -4.30 10.15
CA ASP A 218 29.47 -3.32 11.14
C ASP A 218 28.38 -2.74 12.07
N LEU A 219 27.42 -3.56 12.43
CA LEU A 219 26.42 -3.20 13.45
C LEU A 219 27.10 -3.11 14.81
N SER A 220 26.66 -2.17 15.64
CA SER A 220 27.17 -1.99 16.99
C SER A 220 26.13 -2.40 18.04
N ALA A 221 26.61 -2.92 19.17
CA ALA A 221 25.79 -3.15 20.36
C ALA A 221 25.74 -1.92 21.30
N VAL A 222 26.49 -0.86 21.02
CA VAL A 222 26.56 0.33 21.85
C VAL A 222 25.55 1.35 21.36
N PRO A 223 24.58 1.79 22.20
CA PRO A 223 23.47 2.63 21.76
C PRO A 223 23.88 4.00 21.23
N ALA A 224 24.92 4.59 21.77
CA ALA A 224 25.44 5.88 21.30
C ALA A 224 26.17 5.79 19.94
N HIS A 225 26.40 4.58 19.42
CA HIS A 225 27.11 4.37 18.16
C HIS A 225 26.17 4.63 16.96
N PRO A 226 26.61 5.33 15.90
CA PRO A 226 25.77 5.61 14.71
C PRO A 226 25.20 4.35 14.03
N ARG A 227 25.89 3.22 14.15
CA ARG A 227 25.46 1.92 13.60
C ARG A 227 24.89 0.99 14.68
N TYR A 228 24.25 1.53 15.69
CA TYR A 228 23.57 0.73 16.70
C TYR A 228 22.48 -0.15 16.06
N ALA A 229 22.58 -1.47 16.27
CA ALA A 229 21.76 -2.43 15.56
C ALA A 229 20.25 -2.20 15.68
N PRO A 230 19.67 -1.95 16.88
CA PRO A 230 18.27 -1.61 17.02
C PRO A 230 17.85 -0.30 16.35
N ALA A 231 18.74 0.68 16.23
CA ALA A 231 18.45 1.94 15.53
C ALA A 231 18.52 1.80 14.01
N VAL A 232 19.46 0.98 13.49
CA VAL A 232 19.60 0.71 12.06
C VAL A 232 18.45 -0.16 11.55
N LEU A 233 18.02 -1.14 12.36
CA LEU A 233 16.99 -2.13 12.00
C LEU A 233 15.70 -1.87 12.78
N ARG A 234 15.20 -0.63 12.72
CA ARG A 234 13.91 -0.23 13.26
C ARG A 234 12.87 -0.09 12.16
N GLN A 235 11.61 -0.26 12.50
CA GLN A 235 10.51 0.14 11.63
C GLN A 235 10.22 1.63 11.85
N PRO A 236 10.22 2.45 10.79
CA PRO A 236 9.91 3.87 10.93
C PRO A 236 8.45 4.13 11.36
N TRP A 237 7.56 3.16 11.17
CA TRP A 237 6.13 3.24 11.49
C TRP A 237 5.72 2.46 12.75
N ALA A 238 6.63 1.71 13.39
CA ALA A 238 6.29 0.95 14.57
C ALA A 238 6.33 1.85 15.83
N PRO A 239 5.33 1.79 16.72
CA PRO A 239 5.41 2.45 18.01
C PRO A 239 6.57 1.89 18.84
N ILE A 240 7.22 2.71 19.64
CA ILE A 240 8.36 2.32 20.49
C ILE A 240 7.95 1.25 21.49
N ASP A 241 6.77 1.40 22.06
CA ASP A 241 6.20 0.52 23.08
C ASP A 241 4.83 0.04 22.57
N PRO A 242 4.61 -1.27 22.40
CA PRO A 242 3.31 -1.79 22.02
C PRO A 242 2.21 -1.49 23.04
N ASN A 243 2.57 -1.15 24.29
CA ASN A 243 1.63 -0.71 25.32
C ASN A 243 1.40 0.82 25.31
N ARG A 244 2.20 1.54 24.52
CA ARG A 244 2.09 2.99 24.33
C ARG A 244 2.15 3.32 22.84
N PRO A 245 1.07 3.07 22.09
CA PRO A 245 1.00 3.31 20.64
C PRO A 245 1.13 4.79 20.25
N ASP A 246 1.03 5.68 21.21
CA ASP A 246 1.20 7.13 21.11
C ASP A 246 2.66 7.58 20.94
N LEU A 247 3.62 6.72 21.27
CA LEU A 247 5.04 7.06 21.15
C LEU A 247 5.64 6.48 19.87
N TRP A 248 5.71 7.28 18.83
CA TRP A 248 6.44 6.93 17.60
C TRP A 248 7.95 7.15 17.77
N THR A 249 8.75 6.21 17.27
CA THR A 249 10.22 6.27 17.34
C THR A 249 10.86 7.20 16.30
N GLY A 250 10.20 8.23 15.87
CA GLY A 250 10.80 9.28 15.05
C GLY A 250 11.62 10.25 15.93
N ASN A 251 12.79 10.68 15.51
CA ASN A 251 13.57 11.73 16.17
C ASN A 251 13.00 13.14 15.92
N GLY A 252 11.69 13.27 15.74
CA GLY A 252 10.99 14.51 15.48
C GLY A 252 9.67 14.60 16.23
N PRO A 253 9.06 15.78 16.35
CA PRO A 253 7.72 15.94 16.88
C PRO A 253 6.72 15.11 16.06
N GLU A 254 5.66 14.65 16.72
CA GLU A 254 4.67 13.67 16.20
C GLU A 254 4.08 13.97 14.81
N GLU A 255 4.05 15.23 14.41
CA GLU A 255 3.59 15.68 13.09
C GLU A 255 4.54 15.28 11.95
N ASP A 256 5.84 15.10 12.23
CA ASP A 256 6.84 14.86 11.19
C ASP A 256 6.94 13.40 10.73
N VAL A 257 6.49 12.42 11.49
CA VAL A 257 6.65 11.00 11.11
C VAL A 257 5.62 10.57 10.07
N ALA A 258 4.39 10.99 10.18
CA ALA A 258 3.39 10.76 9.14
C ALA A 258 3.70 11.62 7.89
N VAL A 259 4.17 12.85 8.10
CA VAL A 259 4.57 13.78 7.04
C VAL A 259 5.90 13.36 6.42
N ASP A 260 6.88 12.85 7.19
CA ASP A 260 8.12 12.31 6.63
C ASP A 260 7.92 10.99 5.90
N PHE A 261 7.02 10.13 6.34
CA PHE A 261 6.61 8.97 5.55
C PHE A 261 5.95 9.40 4.23
N PHE A 262 5.13 10.43 4.25
CA PHE A 262 4.55 11.05 3.07
C PHE A 262 5.61 11.73 2.19
N ARG A 263 6.55 12.50 2.78
CA ARG A 263 7.67 13.15 2.07
C ARG A 263 8.68 12.16 1.52
N ILE A 264 8.96 11.08 2.23
CA ILE A 264 9.87 10.02 1.80
C ILE A 264 9.24 9.22 0.65
N SER A 265 7.93 9.02 0.64
CA SER A 265 7.24 8.34 -0.46
C SER A 265 7.09 9.23 -1.72
N VAL A 266 7.05 10.54 -1.57
CA VAL A 266 6.98 11.52 -2.67
C VAL A 266 8.36 11.93 -3.18
N GLY A 267 9.42 11.76 -2.37
CA GLY A 267 10.79 12.18 -2.69
C GLY A 267 11.73 11.02 -3.07
N ARG A 268 11.84 10.73 -4.34
CA ARG A 268 12.96 10.10 -5.10
C ARG A 268 13.70 8.84 -4.58
N SER A 269 13.42 8.28 -3.44
CA SER A 269 14.02 6.99 -3.00
C SER A 269 12.94 6.05 -2.54
N ILE A 270 12.77 4.95 -3.26
CA ILE A 270 11.95 3.82 -2.81
C ILE A 270 12.63 3.26 -1.56
N ILE A 271 12.11 3.59 -0.39
CA ILE A 271 12.58 2.96 0.85
C ILE A 271 11.97 1.57 0.88
N VAL A 272 12.82 0.58 0.69
CA VAL A 272 12.45 -0.83 0.94
C VAL A 272 12.49 -1.00 2.46
N PRO A 273 11.36 -1.36 3.10
CA PRO A 273 11.35 -1.57 4.54
C PRO A 273 12.29 -2.72 4.93
N PRO A 274 12.94 -2.66 6.09
CA PRO A 274 13.72 -3.79 6.58
C PRO A 274 12.83 -5.03 6.71
N ILE A 275 13.38 -6.19 6.39
CA ILE A 275 12.67 -7.47 6.50
C ILE A 275 12.54 -7.90 7.96
N VAL A 276 13.51 -7.52 8.79
CA VAL A 276 13.52 -7.77 10.24
C VAL A 276 13.78 -6.49 10.99
N VAL A 277 13.33 -6.46 12.24
CA VAL A 277 13.62 -5.40 13.21
C VAL A 277 14.26 -5.99 14.44
N ILE A 278 15.08 -5.20 15.13
CA ILE A 278 15.74 -5.60 16.37
C ILE A 278 15.18 -4.77 17.52
N HIS A 279 14.61 -5.45 18.49
CA HIS A 279 14.17 -4.86 19.75
C HIS A 279 15.14 -5.17 20.88
N GLU A 280 15.38 -4.18 21.69
CA GLU A 280 16.17 -4.30 22.89
C GLU A 280 15.33 -4.85 24.05
N LEU A 281 15.82 -5.90 24.72
CA LEU A 281 15.10 -6.55 25.82
C LEU A 281 15.64 -6.21 27.22
N ARG A 282 16.83 -5.58 27.29
CA ARG A 282 17.47 -5.21 28.55
C ARG A 282 18.08 -3.82 28.53
N ASP A 283 18.15 -3.22 29.69
CA ASP A 283 18.80 -1.94 29.89
C ASP A 283 20.32 -2.01 29.59
N GLN A 284 20.83 -0.99 28.99
CA GLN A 284 22.04 -0.93 28.15
C GLN A 284 23.37 -1.04 28.90
N LEU A 285 23.39 -0.79 30.21
CA LEU A 285 24.62 -0.55 30.94
C LEU A 285 25.49 -1.77 31.23
N ARG A 286 25.10 -2.98 30.81
CA ARG A 286 25.83 -4.23 31.11
C ARG A 286 26.33 -5.00 29.86
N ARG A 287 26.34 -4.39 28.68
CA ARG A 287 26.45 -5.09 27.40
C ARG A 287 27.82 -5.14 26.77
N THR A 288 28.87 -4.95 27.51
CA THR A 288 30.23 -5.20 27.00
C THR A 288 30.52 -6.69 26.74
N SER A 289 29.55 -7.57 27.04
CA SER A 289 29.72 -9.03 26.98
C SER A 289 28.75 -9.75 26.01
N LEU A 290 28.20 -9.07 24.99
CA LEU A 290 27.48 -9.78 23.94
C LEU A 290 28.45 -10.76 23.27
N ASP A 291 28.29 -12.04 23.57
CA ASP A 291 28.98 -13.12 22.86
C ASP A 291 27.96 -13.83 21.97
N PRO A 292 27.85 -13.43 20.69
CA PRO A 292 26.91 -14.05 19.77
C PRO A 292 27.25 -15.52 19.46
N LEU A 293 28.45 -15.97 19.82
CA LEU A 293 28.88 -17.37 19.61
C LEU A 293 28.58 -18.26 20.84
N ALA A 294 28.48 -17.68 22.05
CA ALA A 294 28.06 -18.39 23.23
C ALA A 294 26.54 -18.44 23.42
N GLY A 295 25.84 -17.49 22.80
CA GLY A 295 24.39 -17.42 22.85
C GLY A 295 23.79 -18.15 21.65
N THR A 296 23.23 -19.33 21.86
CA THR A 296 22.28 -19.88 20.91
C THR A 296 21.13 -18.89 20.76
N CYS A 297 20.89 -18.39 19.56
CA CYS A 297 19.63 -17.73 19.26
C CYS A 297 18.53 -18.73 19.60
N SER A 298 17.86 -18.56 20.71
CA SER A 298 16.71 -19.38 21.06
C SER A 298 15.46 -18.70 20.54
N GLY A 299 14.85 -19.30 19.55
CA GLY A 299 13.47 -19.01 19.18
C GLY A 299 12.56 -20.08 19.75
N PRO A 300 11.22 -19.96 19.66
CA PRO A 300 10.36 -21.08 19.91
C PRO A 300 10.69 -22.16 18.91
N ALA A 301 11.57 -23.11 19.33
CA ALA A 301 11.94 -24.36 18.64
C ALA A 301 12.09 -24.30 17.09
N GLY A 302 12.69 -23.27 16.54
CA GLY A 302 12.99 -23.23 15.10
C GLY A 302 14.20 -24.10 14.75
N PRO A 303 14.19 -24.81 13.62
CA PRO A 303 15.33 -25.63 13.20
C PRO A 303 16.54 -24.75 12.88
N VAL A 304 17.72 -25.20 13.33
CA VAL A 304 19.01 -24.62 12.93
C VAL A 304 19.34 -25.10 11.51
N THR A 305 19.49 -24.18 10.59
CA THR A 305 19.81 -24.51 9.20
C THR A 305 21.28 -24.20 8.92
N PRO A 306 22.08 -25.17 8.46
CA PRO A 306 23.45 -24.91 8.03
C PRO A 306 23.41 -24.08 6.73
N ILE A 307 24.13 -22.96 6.73
CA ILE A 307 24.28 -22.08 5.56
C ILE A 307 25.77 -21.91 5.28
N ALA A 308 26.13 -21.62 4.05
CA ALA A 308 27.50 -21.31 3.68
C ALA A 308 28.03 -20.12 4.52
N GLY A 309 29.02 -20.40 5.39
CA GLY A 309 29.60 -19.41 6.31
C GLY A 309 29.16 -19.51 7.78
N GLY A 310 28.36 -20.53 8.16
CA GLY A 310 27.96 -20.75 9.56
C GLY A 310 26.57 -21.36 9.73
N THR A 311 26.07 -21.29 10.96
CA THR A 311 24.72 -21.73 11.28
C THR A 311 23.78 -20.52 11.34
N ALA A 312 22.61 -20.64 10.74
CA ALA A 312 21.55 -19.65 10.86
C ALA A 312 20.37 -20.23 11.66
N VAL A 313 19.70 -19.37 12.40
CA VAL A 313 18.54 -19.70 13.20
C VAL A 313 17.28 -19.22 12.48
N MET A 314 16.30 -20.10 12.30
CA MET A 314 15.01 -19.72 11.75
C MET A 314 14.23 -18.89 12.77
N LEU A 315 13.61 -17.82 12.33
CA LEU A 315 12.58 -17.15 13.12
C LEU A 315 11.37 -18.09 13.28
N ALA A 316 10.68 -18.02 14.39
CA ALA A 316 9.56 -18.89 14.66
C ALA A 316 8.44 -18.16 15.43
N GLY A 317 7.23 -18.75 15.47
CA GLY A 317 6.07 -18.18 16.15
C GLY A 317 5.25 -17.20 15.29
N GLY A 318 5.58 -17.03 14.01
CA GLY A 318 4.77 -16.24 13.09
C GLY A 318 3.47 -16.93 12.71
N ALA A 319 2.37 -16.18 12.71
CA ALA A 319 1.04 -16.65 12.33
C ALA A 319 0.30 -15.55 11.56
N ASP A 320 -0.46 -15.94 10.53
CA ASP A 320 -1.30 -15.01 9.76
C ASP A 320 -2.60 -14.67 10.49
N GLY A 321 -3.08 -15.55 11.37
CA GLY A 321 -4.30 -15.39 12.16
C GLY A 321 -5.56 -15.33 11.31
N LEU A 322 -5.57 -15.92 10.11
CA LEU A 322 -6.63 -15.76 9.13
C LEU A 322 -7.97 -16.33 9.60
N ALA A 323 -7.96 -17.45 10.32
CA ALA A 323 -9.19 -18.08 10.83
C ALA A 323 -9.95 -17.19 11.82
N ALA A 324 -9.27 -16.25 12.48
CA ALA A 324 -9.87 -15.31 13.42
C ALA A 324 -10.26 -13.98 12.77
N MET A 325 -10.12 -13.84 11.44
CA MET A 325 -10.50 -12.60 10.74
C MET A 325 -12.01 -12.37 10.81
N SER A 326 -12.36 -11.12 10.99
CA SER A 326 -13.72 -10.62 11.06
C SER A 326 -13.96 -9.46 10.09
N LEU A 327 -15.21 -9.07 9.91
CA LEU A 327 -15.54 -7.88 9.11
C LEU A 327 -14.93 -6.60 9.70
N PHE A 328 -14.73 -6.55 11.03
CA PHE A 328 -14.17 -5.36 11.71
C PHE A 328 -12.69 -5.13 11.36
N ASP A 329 -11.97 -6.15 10.91
CA ASP A 329 -10.60 -5.99 10.43
C ASP A 329 -10.57 -5.19 9.11
N PHE A 330 -11.68 -5.22 8.33
CA PHE A 330 -11.83 -4.43 7.11
C PHE A 330 -12.41 -3.03 7.37
N THR A 331 -13.34 -2.87 8.31
CA THR A 331 -14.08 -1.61 8.50
C THR A 331 -13.56 -0.76 9.66
N GLY A 332 -12.78 -1.34 10.58
CA GLY A 332 -12.52 -0.76 11.89
C GLY A 332 -13.71 -0.93 12.84
N ALA A 333 -13.50 -0.65 14.11
CA ALA A 333 -14.57 -0.63 15.11
C ALA A 333 -15.30 0.72 15.07
N ALA A 334 -16.58 0.70 15.37
CA ALA A 334 -17.33 1.96 15.54
C ALA A 334 -16.75 2.74 16.72
N VAL A 335 -16.42 4.00 16.48
CA VAL A 335 -15.90 4.91 17.50
C VAL A 335 -17.09 5.59 18.18
N ALA A 336 -17.10 5.59 19.52
CA ALA A 336 -18.16 6.23 20.28
C ALA A 336 -18.21 7.74 20.01
N ALA A 337 -19.40 8.33 20.02
CA ALA A 337 -19.55 9.78 19.90
C ALA A 337 -18.82 10.47 21.06
N GLY A 338 -17.92 11.41 20.75
CA GLY A 338 -17.09 12.11 21.72
C GLY A 338 -15.78 11.38 22.12
N ALA A 339 -15.38 10.35 21.38
CA ALA A 339 -14.08 9.70 21.58
C ALA A 339 -12.92 10.69 21.36
N THR A 340 -11.82 10.46 22.08
CA THR A 340 -10.59 11.25 21.93
C THR A 340 -9.95 11.03 20.55
N ALA A 341 -9.16 11.99 20.08
CA ALA A 341 -8.43 11.89 18.81
C ALA A 341 -7.55 10.62 18.76
N GLU A 342 -6.96 10.22 19.89
CA GLU A 342 -6.16 8.99 20.02
C GLU A 342 -7.03 7.74 19.83
N ALA A 343 -8.23 7.70 20.44
CA ALA A 343 -9.14 6.58 20.27
C ALA A 343 -9.65 6.48 18.81
N ILE A 344 -9.89 7.61 18.15
CA ILE A 344 -10.24 7.67 16.73
C ILE A 344 -9.08 7.11 15.91
N THR A 345 -7.86 7.55 16.17
CA THR A 345 -6.66 7.11 15.45
C THR A 345 -6.39 5.61 15.64
N ALA A 346 -6.50 5.12 16.87
CA ALA A 346 -6.31 3.70 17.18
C ALA A 346 -7.34 2.78 16.51
N ASN A 347 -8.54 3.29 16.21
CA ASN A 347 -9.61 2.55 15.53
C ASN A 347 -9.62 2.71 14.00
N ARG A 348 -8.74 3.53 13.42
CA ARG A 348 -8.58 3.66 11.97
C ARG A 348 -7.91 2.42 11.40
N ARG A 349 -8.73 1.43 11.06
CA ARG A 349 -8.28 0.14 10.48
C ARG A 349 -8.92 -0.08 9.12
N GLY A 350 -8.27 -0.88 8.29
CA GLY A 350 -8.81 -1.26 6.99
C GLY A 350 -9.22 -0.07 6.14
N ILE A 351 -10.50 0.02 5.78
CA ILE A 351 -11.08 1.09 4.95
C ILE A 351 -10.90 2.46 5.60
N ALA A 352 -11.04 2.56 6.92
CA ALA A 352 -10.92 3.82 7.64
C ALA A 352 -9.49 4.39 7.60
N ALA A 353 -8.47 3.56 7.37
CA ALA A 353 -7.09 4.04 7.19
C ALA A 353 -6.91 4.88 5.91
N LEU A 354 -7.78 4.72 4.91
CA LEU A 354 -7.74 5.49 3.67
C LEU A 354 -8.45 6.84 3.75
N GLU A 355 -9.15 7.14 4.84
CA GLU A 355 -9.84 8.43 5.02
C GLU A 355 -8.89 9.63 5.03
N LEU A 356 -7.69 9.43 5.56
CA LEU A 356 -6.66 10.48 5.65
C LEU A 356 -5.92 10.74 4.34
N VAL A 357 -6.15 9.89 3.34
CA VAL A 357 -5.46 10.00 2.05
C VAL A 357 -6.38 10.72 1.07
N GLU A 358 -6.19 12.03 0.95
CA GLU A 358 -7.03 12.91 0.11
C GLU A 358 -6.91 12.59 -1.38
N GLU A 359 -5.74 12.12 -1.85
CA GLU A 359 -5.52 11.86 -3.27
C GLU A 359 -6.22 10.59 -3.82
N VAL A 360 -6.84 9.76 -2.98
CA VAL A 360 -7.52 8.54 -3.41
C VAL A 360 -8.88 8.85 -4.01
N SER A 361 -9.08 8.46 -5.27
CA SER A 361 -10.35 8.67 -6.00
C SER A 361 -11.15 7.40 -6.27
N LEU A 362 -10.52 6.22 -6.14
CA LEU A 362 -11.13 4.90 -6.38
C LEU A 362 -10.88 3.99 -5.18
N LEU A 363 -11.92 3.37 -4.62
CA LEU A 363 -11.80 2.46 -3.48
C LEU A 363 -12.26 1.04 -3.84
N ALA A 364 -11.55 0.03 -3.34
CA ALA A 364 -11.99 -1.37 -3.39
C ALA A 364 -11.45 -2.19 -2.21
N ALA A 365 -12.20 -3.25 -1.85
CA ALA A 365 -11.80 -4.23 -0.84
C ALA A 365 -12.02 -5.65 -1.37
N PRO A 366 -11.18 -6.14 -2.29
CA PRO A 366 -11.39 -7.42 -2.98
C PRO A 366 -11.41 -8.61 -2.03
N ASP A 367 -10.68 -8.55 -0.92
CA ASP A 367 -10.50 -9.68 0.00
C ASP A 367 -11.69 -9.97 0.91
N ILE A 368 -12.71 -9.10 0.94
CA ILE A 368 -13.97 -9.45 1.62
C ILE A 368 -14.69 -10.64 0.94
N HIS A 369 -14.36 -10.87 -0.33
CA HIS A 369 -14.87 -11.99 -1.11
C HIS A 369 -13.99 -13.24 -1.03
N ILE A 370 -13.07 -13.30 -0.07
CA ILE A 370 -12.10 -14.38 0.01
C ILE A 370 -12.78 -15.73 0.15
N ARG A 371 -12.26 -16.71 -0.56
CA ARG A 371 -12.72 -18.10 -0.55
C ARG A 371 -11.55 -19.00 -0.22
N ALA A 372 -11.77 -19.91 0.71
CA ALA A 372 -10.81 -20.96 0.99
C ALA A 372 -10.58 -21.77 -0.29
N ARG A 373 -9.33 -21.88 -0.69
CA ARG A 373 -8.95 -22.72 -1.81
C ARG A 373 -8.70 -24.13 -1.29
N VAL A 374 -9.49 -25.08 -1.77
CA VAL A 374 -9.21 -26.49 -1.55
C VAL A 374 -8.00 -26.84 -2.43
N PRO A 375 -6.89 -27.34 -1.87
CA PRO A 375 -5.79 -27.81 -2.67
C PRO A 375 -6.29 -28.88 -3.65
N ASN A 376 -5.96 -28.75 -4.93
CA ASN A 376 -6.28 -29.81 -5.88
C ASN A 376 -5.59 -31.10 -5.42
N PRO A 377 -6.31 -32.23 -5.37
CA PRO A 377 -5.68 -33.51 -5.04
C PRO A 377 -4.59 -33.77 -6.09
N VAL A 378 -3.35 -33.84 -5.63
CA VAL A 378 -2.22 -34.24 -6.50
C VAL A 378 -2.42 -35.74 -6.73
N THR A 379 -2.82 -36.10 -7.94
CA THR A 379 -2.80 -37.50 -8.35
C THR A 379 -1.33 -37.89 -8.50
N PRO A 380 -0.80 -38.81 -7.67
CA PRO A 380 0.57 -39.23 -7.84
C PRO A 380 0.76 -39.81 -9.24
N PRO A 381 1.89 -39.55 -9.90
CA PRO A 381 2.17 -40.17 -11.18
C PRO A 381 2.04 -41.69 -11.00
N GLN A 382 1.44 -42.35 -11.98
CA GLN A 382 1.36 -43.81 -11.95
C GLN A 382 2.77 -44.36 -11.80
N PRO A 383 3.03 -45.24 -10.82
CA PRO A 383 4.36 -45.81 -10.67
C PRO A 383 4.74 -46.49 -11.99
N CYS A 384 5.85 -46.09 -12.56
CA CYS A 384 6.46 -46.87 -13.65
C CYS A 384 6.76 -48.26 -13.07
N ILE A 385 6.09 -49.26 -13.56
CA ILE A 385 6.37 -50.65 -13.18
C ILE A 385 7.54 -51.08 -14.06
N PRO A 386 8.79 -51.09 -13.53
CA PRO A 386 9.97 -51.40 -14.37
C PRO A 386 9.98 -52.87 -14.79
N ASP A 387 9.33 -53.73 -14.06
CA ASP A 387 9.27 -55.15 -14.32
C ASP A 387 7.92 -55.71 -13.81
N PRO A 388 7.10 -56.32 -14.69
CA PRO A 388 5.81 -56.89 -14.29
C PRO A 388 5.92 -58.08 -13.30
N CYS A 389 7.16 -58.62 -13.09
CA CYS A 389 7.42 -59.69 -12.17
C CYS A 389 7.85 -59.24 -10.77
N LEU A 390 8.12 -57.96 -10.57
CA LEU A 390 8.51 -57.41 -9.27
C LEU A 390 7.32 -56.74 -8.59
N PRO A 391 7.08 -56.99 -7.28
CA PRO A 391 6.06 -56.23 -6.55
C PRO A 391 6.42 -54.75 -6.63
N GLY A 392 5.45 -53.95 -7.12
CA GLY A 392 5.61 -52.50 -7.19
C GLY A 392 5.95 -51.91 -5.82
N PRO A 393 6.83 -50.89 -5.76
CA PRO A 393 7.12 -50.21 -4.51
C PRO A 393 5.79 -49.71 -3.89
N ALA A 394 5.59 -50.01 -2.61
CA ALA A 394 4.43 -49.50 -1.89
C ALA A 394 4.33 -47.97 -2.06
N ALA A 395 3.20 -47.49 -2.54
CA ALA A 395 3.00 -46.03 -2.68
C ALA A 395 3.17 -45.40 -1.29
N LEU A 396 4.21 -44.62 -1.12
CA LEU A 396 4.38 -43.83 0.09
C LEU A 396 3.18 -42.88 0.19
N PRO A 397 2.47 -42.83 1.32
CA PRO A 397 1.44 -41.83 1.51
C PRO A 397 2.07 -40.46 1.33
N LEU A 398 1.49 -39.67 0.44
CA LEU A 398 1.90 -38.27 0.31
C LEU A 398 1.77 -37.60 1.67
N PRO A 399 2.79 -36.88 2.15
CA PRO A 399 2.65 -36.14 3.39
C PRO A 399 1.43 -35.22 3.25
N PRO A 400 0.57 -35.15 4.29
CA PRO A 400 -0.55 -34.22 4.26
C PRO A 400 0.04 -32.82 4.01
N PHE A 401 -0.48 -32.13 2.99
CA PHE A 401 -0.15 -30.72 2.80
C PHE A 401 -0.49 -30.01 4.11
N PRO A 402 0.44 -29.21 4.67
CA PRO A 402 0.08 -28.39 5.81
C PRO A 402 -1.05 -27.48 5.34
N ILE A 403 -2.25 -27.75 5.88
CA ILE A 403 -3.39 -26.86 5.70
C ILE A 403 -3.01 -25.62 6.49
N GLY A 404 -2.57 -24.58 5.79
CA GLY A 404 -2.28 -23.28 6.40
C GLY A 404 -3.55 -22.74 7.07
N ASP A 405 -3.36 -21.72 7.89
CA ASP A 405 -4.47 -20.97 8.49
C ASP A 405 -5.37 -20.43 7.35
N LEU A 406 -6.59 -20.97 7.25
CA LEU A 406 -7.51 -20.62 6.18
C LEU A 406 -8.39 -19.44 6.62
N PRO A 407 -8.60 -18.44 5.75
CA PRO A 407 -9.52 -17.37 6.05
C PRO A 407 -10.96 -17.88 6.16
N PRO A 408 -11.80 -17.22 6.96
CA PRO A 408 -13.22 -17.52 7.01
C PRO A 408 -13.86 -17.23 5.65
N VAL A 409 -14.89 -17.96 5.31
CA VAL A 409 -15.81 -17.59 4.21
C VAL A 409 -16.82 -16.62 4.79
N PHE A 410 -16.77 -15.36 4.35
CA PHE A 410 -17.70 -14.36 4.82
C PHE A 410 -19.10 -14.59 4.21
N PRO A 411 -20.16 -14.60 5.03
CA PRO A 411 -21.52 -14.68 4.54
C PRO A 411 -21.92 -13.43 3.76
N PRO A 412 -22.94 -13.49 2.90
CA PRO A 412 -23.38 -12.35 2.09
C PRO A 412 -23.64 -11.07 2.90
N GLU A 413 -24.18 -11.19 4.12
CA GLU A 413 -24.45 -10.06 5.00
C GLU A 413 -23.18 -9.37 5.51
N ALA A 414 -22.09 -10.13 5.70
CA ALA A 414 -20.78 -9.55 6.07
C ALA A 414 -20.15 -8.83 4.88
N ILE A 415 -20.24 -9.39 3.68
CA ILE A 415 -19.78 -8.76 2.44
C ILE A 415 -20.53 -7.43 2.22
N GLU A 416 -21.86 -7.46 2.36
CA GLU A 416 -22.71 -6.28 2.24
C GLU A 416 -22.29 -5.18 3.21
N ARG A 417 -22.08 -5.51 4.49
CA ARG A 417 -21.67 -4.53 5.51
C ARG A 417 -20.35 -3.85 5.16
N VAL A 418 -19.36 -4.59 4.66
CA VAL A 418 -18.08 -4.01 4.25
C VAL A 418 -18.23 -3.16 2.99
N GLN A 419 -19.04 -3.59 2.03
CA GLN A 419 -19.35 -2.78 0.85
C GLN A 419 -20.14 -1.51 1.21
N MET A 420 -21.07 -1.60 2.16
CA MET A 420 -21.76 -0.42 2.72
C MET A 420 -20.80 0.55 3.42
N ALA A 421 -19.77 0.03 4.12
CA ALA A 421 -18.75 0.88 4.74
C ALA A 421 -17.91 1.63 3.69
N LEU A 422 -17.56 0.98 2.56
CA LEU A 422 -16.91 1.65 1.43
C LEU A 422 -17.78 2.76 0.86
N VAL A 423 -19.08 2.48 0.63
CA VAL A 423 -20.05 3.44 0.12
C VAL A 423 -20.21 4.62 1.08
N ALA A 424 -20.41 4.35 2.37
CA ALA A 424 -20.57 5.39 3.39
C ALA A 424 -19.37 6.32 3.49
N GLN A 425 -18.14 5.80 3.33
CA GLN A 425 -16.95 6.65 3.26
C GLN A 425 -16.97 7.54 2.02
N CYS A 426 -17.32 7.00 0.84
CA CYS A 426 -17.39 7.76 -0.40
C CYS A 426 -18.50 8.85 -0.35
N GLU A 427 -19.65 8.56 0.23
CA GLU A 427 -20.76 9.51 0.39
C GLU A 427 -20.43 10.65 1.36
N ARG A 428 -19.68 10.33 2.41
CA ARG A 428 -19.26 11.32 3.40
C ARG A 428 -18.16 12.25 2.86
N LEU A 429 -17.15 11.70 2.20
CA LEU A 429 -16.01 12.46 1.67
C LEU A 429 -16.33 13.13 0.32
N ARG A 430 -17.12 12.49 -0.54
CA ARG A 430 -17.56 12.97 -1.86
C ARG A 430 -16.46 13.20 -2.91
N ASP A 431 -15.21 12.86 -2.58
CA ASP A 431 -14.02 12.97 -3.43
C ASP A 431 -13.72 11.69 -4.21
N ARG A 432 -14.28 10.56 -3.78
CA ARG A 432 -13.97 9.21 -4.28
C ARG A 432 -15.21 8.39 -4.56
N VAL A 433 -15.03 7.26 -5.28
CA VAL A 433 -16.09 6.30 -5.58
C VAL A 433 -15.64 4.88 -5.25
N ALA A 434 -16.58 4.03 -4.83
CA ALA A 434 -16.34 2.63 -4.52
C ALA A 434 -16.55 1.76 -5.77
N LEU A 435 -15.59 0.88 -6.06
CA LEU A 435 -15.69 -0.18 -7.05
C LEU A 435 -16.06 -1.47 -6.32
N LEU A 436 -17.31 -1.89 -6.46
CA LEU A 436 -17.85 -3.06 -5.78
C LEU A 436 -17.79 -4.29 -6.68
N ASP A 437 -17.33 -5.38 -6.11
CA ASP A 437 -17.33 -6.68 -6.76
C ASP A 437 -18.60 -7.45 -6.39
N ALA A 438 -19.25 -8.09 -7.36
CA ALA A 438 -20.38 -8.95 -7.10
C ALA A 438 -19.92 -10.25 -6.39
N PRO A 439 -20.75 -10.88 -5.54
CA PRO A 439 -20.41 -12.16 -4.93
C PRO A 439 -20.09 -13.22 -5.99
N TYR A 440 -19.09 -14.05 -5.70
CA TYR A 440 -18.61 -15.07 -6.63
C TYR A 440 -19.73 -16.02 -7.10
N ASP A 441 -20.57 -16.46 -6.15
CA ASP A 441 -21.64 -17.44 -6.43
C ASP A 441 -22.71 -16.89 -7.39
N ALA A 442 -22.94 -15.55 -7.36
CA ALA A 442 -23.80 -14.87 -8.33
C ALA A 442 -23.18 -14.82 -9.75
N CYS A 443 -21.89 -15.10 -9.87
CA CYS A 443 -21.11 -14.95 -11.11
C CYS A 443 -20.70 -16.28 -11.74
N THR A 444 -21.18 -17.43 -11.24
CA THR A 444 -20.74 -18.77 -11.71
C THR A 444 -21.81 -19.56 -12.45
N GLN A 445 -23.08 -19.30 -12.19
CA GLN A 445 -24.20 -20.07 -12.78
C GLN A 445 -25.06 -19.14 -13.64
N ALA A 446 -25.00 -19.32 -14.96
CA ALA A 446 -25.71 -18.48 -15.93
C ALA A 446 -27.25 -18.47 -15.68
N THR A 447 -27.81 -19.57 -15.23
CA THR A 447 -29.26 -19.73 -14.99
C THR A 447 -29.79 -18.84 -13.87
N PHE A 448 -28.98 -18.58 -12.85
CA PHE A 448 -29.38 -17.79 -11.68
C PHE A 448 -28.70 -16.43 -11.60
N ALA A 449 -27.71 -16.15 -12.49
CA ALA A 449 -26.93 -14.94 -12.42
C ALA A 449 -27.79 -13.66 -12.53
N ALA A 450 -28.80 -13.65 -13.38
CA ALA A 450 -29.67 -12.48 -13.55
C ALA A 450 -30.45 -12.14 -12.28
N SER A 451 -31.01 -13.13 -11.59
CA SER A 451 -31.75 -12.94 -10.34
C SER A 451 -30.82 -12.59 -9.18
N ALA A 452 -29.71 -13.33 -9.02
CA ALA A 452 -28.77 -13.13 -7.95
C ALA A 452 -28.07 -11.75 -8.03
N LEU A 453 -27.64 -11.32 -9.23
CA LEU A 453 -27.03 -10.01 -9.44
C LEU A 453 -28.05 -8.87 -9.27
N ARG A 454 -29.30 -9.08 -9.68
CA ARG A 454 -30.38 -8.10 -9.43
C ARG A 454 -30.67 -7.96 -7.93
N GLU A 455 -30.78 -9.07 -7.21
CA GLU A 455 -30.97 -9.07 -5.77
C GLU A 455 -29.82 -8.36 -5.06
N TRP A 456 -28.56 -8.71 -5.42
CA TRP A 456 -27.40 -8.04 -4.83
C TRP A 456 -27.41 -6.53 -5.11
N ARG A 457 -27.67 -6.15 -6.36
CA ARG A 457 -27.75 -4.74 -6.78
C ARG A 457 -28.82 -3.95 -6.01
N SER A 458 -29.97 -4.56 -5.70
CA SER A 458 -31.07 -3.90 -5.03
C SER A 458 -30.79 -3.48 -3.58
N ARG A 459 -29.69 -3.96 -2.99
CA ARG A 459 -29.27 -3.61 -1.63
C ARG A 459 -28.61 -2.24 -1.52
N PHE A 460 -28.29 -1.64 -2.66
CA PHE A 460 -27.56 -0.38 -2.72
C PHE A 460 -28.30 0.63 -3.61
N ASP A 461 -28.36 1.88 -3.16
CA ASP A 461 -28.82 3.02 -3.98
C ASP A 461 -27.93 4.23 -3.69
N THR A 462 -26.90 4.41 -4.53
CA THR A 462 -25.90 5.46 -4.33
C THR A 462 -25.24 5.85 -5.65
N PRO A 463 -24.94 7.14 -5.86
CA PRO A 463 -24.13 7.59 -6.98
C PRO A 463 -22.61 7.40 -6.76
N PHE A 464 -22.17 7.05 -5.53
CA PHE A 464 -20.76 6.94 -5.17
C PHE A 464 -20.20 5.51 -5.26
N ALA A 465 -20.94 4.61 -5.89
CA ALA A 465 -20.46 3.26 -6.14
C ALA A 465 -20.86 2.75 -7.52
N ALA A 466 -20.09 1.80 -8.03
CA ALA A 466 -20.36 1.05 -9.26
C ALA A 466 -20.11 -0.44 -9.02
N LEU A 467 -21.07 -1.29 -9.41
CA LEU A 467 -21.00 -2.75 -9.25
C LEU A 467 -20.50 -3.39 -10.53
N TYR A 468 -19.50 -4.28 -10.40
CA TYR A 468 -18.89 -5.01 -11.50
C TYR A 468 -19.07 -6.52 -11.36
N ALA A 469 -19.36 -7.17 -12.47
CA ALA A 469 -19.49 -8.61 -12.63
C ALA A 469 -19.12 -9.00 -14.08
N PRO A 470 -18.81 -10.27 -14.35
CA PRO A 470 -18.43 -11.34 -13.42
C PRO A 470 -16.98 -11.22 -12.97
N TRP A 471 -16.53 -12.20 -12.17
CA TRP A 471 -15.12 -12.33 -11.83
C TRP A 471 -14.28 -12.69 -13.04
N VAL A 472 -13.00 -12.32 -12.98
CA VAL A 472 -12.04 -12.56 -14.05
C VAL A 472 -11.10 -13.71 -13.70
N LYS A 473 -10.65 -14.45 -14.71
CA LYS A 473 -9.65 -15.51 -14.59
C LYS A 473 -8.30 -14.97 -15.00
N VAL A 474 -7.33 -15.02 -14.11
CA VAL A 474 -5.95 -14.57 -14.34
C VAL A 474 -4.96 -15.73 -14.20
N SER A 475 -3.76 -15.57 -14.76
CA SER A 475 -2.67 -16.52 -14.54
C SER A 475 -2.29 -16.55 -13.07
N ASP A 476 -2.22 -17.75 -12.48
CA ASP A 476 -1.85 -17.93 -11.09
C ASP A 476 -0.38 -18.38 -10.97
N PRO A 477 0.51 -17.53 -10.45
CA PRO A 477 1.92 -17.88 -10.32
C PRO A 477 2.20 -18.92 -9.21
N ILE A 478 1.24 -19.15 -8.31
CA ILE A 478 1.39 -20.07 -7.18
C ILE A 478 1.19 -21.51 -7.64
N LEU A 479 0.31 -21.73 -8.62
CA LEU A 479 0.05 -23.05 -9.17
C LEU A 479 1.21 -23.55 -10.04
N ARG A 480 2.15 -24.22 -9.42
CA ARG A 480 3.19 -24.99 -10.10
C ARG A 480 2.81 -26.46 -10.10
N GLY A 481 2.24 -26.95 -11.17
CA GLY A 481 1.92 -28.36 -11.30
C GLY A 481 1.08 -28.66 -12.53
N ASN A 482 1.18 -29.90 -12.99
CA ASN A 482 0.51 -30.45 -14.16
C ASN A 482 -0.97 -30.70 -13.85
N THR A 483 -1.76 -29.64 -13.69
CA THR A 483 -3.21 -29.76 -13.43
C THR A 483 -3.98 -29.57 -14.72
N ALA A 484 -4.80 -30.55 -15.08
CA ALA A 484 -5.67 -30.57 -16.26
C ALA A 484 -6.69 -29.40 -16.32
N GLY A 485 -6.75 -28.57 -15.29
CA GLY A 485 -7.68 -27.44 -15.17
C GLY A 485 -7.11 -26.06 -15.49
N GLY A 486 -5.87 -25.97 -15.99
CA GLY A 486 -5.22 -24.67 -16.29
C GLY A 486 -4.74 -23.92 -15.05
N LEU A 487 -3.63 -23.17 -15.21
CA LEU A 487 -2.97 -22.38 -14.17
C LEU A 487 -3.71 -21.03 -13.95
N THR A 488 -5.03 -21.06 -13.76
CA THR A 488 -5.84 -19.84 -13.62
C THR A 488 -6.50 -19.73 -12.26
N ARG A 489 -6.59 -18.50 -11.76
CA ARG A 489 -7.35 -18.15 -10.57
C ARG A 489 -8.46 -17.16 -10.91
N ALA A 490 -9.65 -17.39 -10.37
CA ALA A 490 -10.73 -16.41 -10.40
C ALA A 490 -10.45 -15.35 -9.33
N VAL A 491 -10.48 -14.08 -9.74
CA VAL A 491 -10.25 -12.93 -8.86
C VAL A 491 -11.33 -11.86 -9.08
N PRO A 492 -11.64 -11.04 -8.07
CA PRO A 492 -12.57 -9.92 -8.21
C PRO A 492 -12.10 -8.94 -9.30
N PRO A 493 -13.00 -8.34 -10.09
CA PRO A 493 -12.66 -7.46 -11.20
C PRO A 493 -12.21 -6.05 -10.81
N SER A 494 -12.45 -5.61 -9.57
CA SER A 494 -12.19 -4.22 -9.12
C SER A 494 -10.79 -3.72 -9.41
N GLY A 495 -9.76 -4.57 -9.27
CA GLY A 495 -8.38 -4.19 -9.61
C GLY A 495 -8.17 -3.86 -11.09
N HIS A 496 -8.74 -4.68 -11.99
CA HIS A 496 -8.68 -4.43 -13.43
C HIS A 496 -9.44 -3.17 -13.84
N VAL A 497 -10.63 -3.01 -13.27
CA VAL A 497 -11.48 -1.84 -13.52
C VAL A 497 -10.83 -0.55 -13.04
N ALA A 498 -10.26 -0.56 -11.83
CA ALA A 498 -9.54 0.60 -11.29
C ALA A 498 -8.35 0.99 -12.16
N GLY A 499 -7.58 0.01 -12.66
CA GLY A 499 -6.48 0.26 -13.59
C GLY A 499 -6.96 0.86 -14.91
N THR A 500 -8.06 0.36 -15.45
CA THR A 500 -8.67 0.89 -16.67
C THR A 500 -9.18 2.32 -16.48
N CYS A 501 -9.84 2.61 -15.35
CA CYS A 501 -10.25 3.98 -15.00
C CYS A 501 -9.03 4.91 -14.95
N ALA A 502 -7.98 4.50 -14.24
CA ALA A 502 -6.76 5.29 -14.11
C ALA A 502 -6.07 5.55 -15.46
N ALA A 503 -5.99 4.55 -16.33
CA ALA A 503 -5.41 4.69 -17.66
C ALA A 503 -6.18 5.69 -18.53
N LEU A 504 -7.51 5.62 -18.52
CA LEU A 504 -8.37 6.54 -19.28
C LEU A 504 -8.30 7.96 -18.73
N ASP A 505 -8.30 8.13 -17.42
CA ASP A 505 -8.17 9.43 -16.77
C ASP A 505 -6.88 10.15 -17.17
N LEU A 506 -5.78 9.40 -17.25
CA LEU A 506 -4.48 9.92 -17.67
C LEU A 506 -4.40 10.21 -19.17
N ALA A 507 -5.07 9.41 -20.00
CA ALA A 507 -5.01 9.54 -21.44
C ALA A 507 -5.99 10.58 -21.99
N SER A 508 -7.21 10.62 -21.46
CA SER A 508 -8.33 11.38 -22.03
C SER A 508 -9.04 12.27 -21.01
N GLY A 509 -8.92 11.98 -19.72
CA GLY A 509 -9.58 12.68 -18.64
C GLY A 509 -10.77 11.93 -18.04
N VAL A 510 -11.12 12.28 -16.80
CA VAL A 510 -12.14 11.62 -15.97
C VAL A 510 -13.57 11.65 -16.57
N HIS A 511 -13.83 12.56 -17.49
CA HIS A 511 -15.11 12.69 -18.17
C HIS A 511 -15.38 11.56 -19.18
N VAL A 512 -14.35 10.81 -19.59
CA VAL A 512 -14.51 9.66 -20.50
C VAL A 512 -14.99 8.45 -19.72
N ALA A 513 -16.06 7.81 -20.19
CA ALA A 513 -16.60 6.62 -19.52
C ALA A 513 -15.64 5.45 -19.58
N PRO A 514 -15.34 4.75 -18.45
CA PRO A 514 -14.46 3.58 -18.42
C PRO A 514 -15.17 2.33 -18.96
N ALA A 515 -15.61 2.41 -20.19
CA ALA A 515 -16.34 1.34 -20.88
C ALA A 515 -15.78 1.10 -22.27
N ASN A 516 -16.04 -0.08 -22.83
CA ASN A 516 -15.57 -0.53 -24.14
C ASN A 516 -14.03 -0.56 -24.27
N VAL A 517 -13.32 -0.73 -23.16
CA VAL A 517 -11.86 -0.80 -23.10
C VAL A 517 -11.45 -2.25 -22.86
N PRO A 518 -10.46 -2.79 -23.60
CA PRO A 518 -9.95 -4.12 -23.35
C PRO A 518 -9.20 -4.18 -22.03
N LEU A 519 -9.36 -5.29 -21.33
CA LEU A 519 -8.65 -5.57 -20.09
C LEU A 519 -7.35 -6.32 -20.37
N GLY A 520 -6.27 -5.89 -19.74
CA GLY A 520 -4.99 -6.58 -19.71
C GLY A 520 -4.91 -7.64 -18.60
N TRP A 521 -3.95 -8.54 -18.70
CA TRP A 521 -3.65 -9.58 -17.70
C TRP A 521 -4.87 -10.44 -17.31
N ILE A 522 -5.63 -10.87 -18.29
CA ILE A 522 -6.86 -11.65 -18.15
C ILE A 522 -6.87 -12.82 -19.14
N GLN A 523 -7.32 -13.98 -18.72
CA GLN A 523 -7.45 -15.18 -19.56
C GLN A 523 -8.89 -15.57 -19.84
N GLY A 524 -9.84 -15.11 -19.03
CA GLY A 524 -11.24 -15.42 -19.16
C GLY A 524 -12.10 -14.76 -18.09
N VAL A 525 -13.38 -15.00 -18.15
CA VAL A 525 -14.38 -14.60 -17.15
C VAL A 525 -15.01 -15.83 -16.53
N THR A 526 -15.60 -15.71 -15.35
CA THR A 526 -16.28 -16.83 -14.67
C THR A 526 -17.67 -17.09 -15.23
N LEU A 527 -18.29 -16.10 -15.85
CA LEU A 527 -19.60 -16.17 -16.46
C LEU A 527 -19.52 -15.54 -17.85
N ASP A 528 -19.84 -16.28 -18.89
CA ASP A 528 -19.97 -15.76 -20.24
C ASP A 528 -21.41 -15.24 -20.44
N ALA A 529 -21.53 -13.90 -20.40
CA ALA A 529 -22.82 -13.24 -20.50
C ALA A 529 -23.20 -13.02 -21.97
N ASN A 530 -24.34 -13.57 -22.37
CA ASN A 530 -24.92 -13.30 -23.69
C ASN A 530 -25.51 -11.86 -23.78
N PRO A 531 -25.81 -11.35 -24.98
CA PRO A 531 -26.36 -10.00 -25.13
C PRO A 531 -27.67 -9.75 -24.39
N SER A 532 -28.55 -10.76 -24.27
CA SER A 532 -29.82 -10.65 -23.54
C SER A 532 -29.60 -10.47 -22.04
N LEU A 533 -28.72 -11.27 -21.44
CA LEU A 533 -28.35 -11.12 -20.02
C LEU A 533 -27.68 -9.75 -19.78
N HIS A 534 -26.82 -9.32 -20.69
CA HIS A 534 -26.19 -7.99 -20.61
C HIS A 534 -27.26 -6.89 -20.62
N GLY A 535 -28.22 -6.91 -21.56
CA GLY A 535 -29.30 -5.92 -21.62
C GLY A 535 -30.09 -5.83 -20.30
N LEU A 536 -30.46 -6.97 -19.74
CA LEU A 536 -31.18 -7.03 -18.45
C LEU A 536 -30.37 -6.41 -17.28
N LEU A 537 -29.07 -6.72 -17.20
CA LEU A 537 -28.23 -6.29 -16.10
C LEU A 537 -27.78 -4.83 -16.25
N ASN A 538 -27.53 -4.39 -17.49
CA ASN A 538 -27.18 -2.99 -17.75
C ASN A 538 -28.31 -2.03 -17.34
N THR A 539 -29.56 -2.39 -17.59
CA THR A 539 -30.72 -1.53 -17.22
C THR A 539 -30.80 -1.24 -15.73
N ILE A 540 -30.35 -2.17 -14.89
CA ILE A 540 -30.36 -2.03 -13.43
C ILE A 540 -29.03 -1.50 -12.86
N GLY A 541 -28.05 -1.13 -13.71
CA GLY A 541 -26.79 -0.54 -13.27
C GLY A 541 -25.73 -1.55 -12.84
N VAL A 542 -25.76 -2.80 -13.34
CA VAL A 542 -24.67 -3.75 -13.20
C VAL A 542 -23.75 -3.65 -14.40
N ASN A 543 -22.48 -3.32 -14.17
CA ASN A 543 -21.47 -3.18 -15.22
C ASN A 543 -20.83 -4.53 -15.52
N LEU A 544 -21.01 -5.04 -16.74
CA LEU A 544 -20.53 -6.35 -17.12
C LEU A 544 -19.16 -6.32 -17.79
N LEU A 545 -18.33 -7.31 -17.44
CA LEU A 545 -17.15 -7.69 -18.15
C LEU A 545 -17.50 -8.85 -19.08
N ARG A 546 -17.30 -8.69 -20.39
CA ARG A 546 -17.69 -9.70 -21.38
C ARG A 546 -16.60 -9.91 -22.42
N ALA A 547 -16.47 -11.15 -22.87
CA ALA A 547 -15.64 -11.50 -24.02
C ALA A 547 -16.36 -11.08 -25.33
N GLU A 548 -15.70 -10.24 -26.11
CA GLU A 548 -16.16 -9.82 -27.43
C GLU A 548 -15.34 -10.51 -28.51
N PRO A 549 -15.97 -11.24 -29.44
CA PRO A 549 -15.26 -11.93 -30.51
C PRO A 549 -14.34 -10.99 -31.29
N GLY A 550 -13.06 -11.35 -31.42
CA GLY A 550 -12.06 -10.56 -32.12
C GLY A 550 -11.61 -9.28 -31.40
N ARG A 551 -12.20 -8.92 -30.25
CA ARG A 551 -11.92 -7.68 -29.51
C ARG A 551 -11.44 -7.89 -28.07
N GLY A 552 -11.39 -9.13 -27.61
CA GLY A 552 -10.96 -9.49 -26.25
C GLY A 552 -12.04 -9.25 -25.18
N ILE A 553 -11.63 -9.36 -23.91
CA ILE A 553 -12.53 -9.14 -22.78
C ILE A 553 -12.55 -7.64 -22.45
N ARG A 554 -13.75 -7.08 -22.34
CA ARG A 554 -13.96 -5.65 -22.16
C ARG A 554 -14.91 -5.33 -21.04
N VAL A 555 -14.75 -4.17 -20.44
CA VAL A 555 -15.77 -3.55 -19.58
C VAL A 555 -16.85 -2.98 -20.49
N LEU A 556 -18.08 -3.46 -20.32
CA LEU A 556 -19.24 -3.05 -21.11
C LEU A 556 -20.31 -2.42 -20.23
N GLY A 557 -19.95 -1.36 -19.50
CA GLY A 557 -20.81 -0.58 -18.64
C GLY A 557 -20.02 0.43 -17.83
N ALA A 558 -20.61 1.58 -17.58
CA ALA A 558 -20.03 2.63 -16.74
C ALA A 558 -21.13 3.33 -15.94
N ARG A 559 -22.04 2.54 -15.35
CA ARG A 559 -23.14 3.04 -14.55
C ARG A 559 -22.85 2.98 -13.06
N THR A 560 -23.34 3.96 -12.35
CA THR A 560 -23.37 3.96 -10.88
C THR A 560 -24.49 3.07 -10.37
N MET A 561 -24.57 2.95 -9.06
CA MET A 561 -25.67 2.25 -8.38
C MET A 561 -26.79 3.23 -7.96
N SER A 562 -26.96 4.38 -8.62
CA SER A 562 -28.01 5.32 -8.32
C SER A 562 -29.31 4.99 -9.07
N SER A 563 -30.43 5.15 -8.38
CA SER A 563 -31.78 5.19 -8.97
C SER A 563 -32.09 6.52 -9.65
N ASP A 564 -31.36 7.59 -9.29
CA ASP A 564 -31.48 8.91 -9.91
C ASP A 564 -30.81 8.93 -11.29
N GLY A 565 -31.60 9.23 -12.31
CA GLY A 565 -31.14 9.32 -13.70
C GLY A 565 -30.04 10.35 -13.93
N THR A 566 -29.98 11.41 -13.13
CA THR A 566 -28.93 12.46 -13.18
C THR A 566 -27.55 11.88 -12.88
N TRP A 567 -27.50 10.95 -11.94
CA TRP A 567 -26.26 10.32 -11.48
C TRP A 567 -26.01 8.93 -12.06
N ARG A 568 -26.67 8.59 -13.15
CA ARG A 568 -26.59 7.27 -13.79
C ARG A 568 -25.16 6.87 -14.16
N PHE A 569 -24.33 7.80 -14.60
CA PHE A 569 -23.03 7.50 -15.19
C PHE A 569 -21.86 7.77 -14.22
N LEU A 570 -20.95 6.82 -14.13
CA LEU A 570 -19.79 6.86 -13.23
C LEU A 570 -18.83 8.01 -13.56
N ASN A 571 -18.56 8.25 -14.86
CA ASN A 571 -17.71 9.35 -15.30
C ASN A 571 -18.29 10.71 -14.91
N VAL A 572 -19.61 10.90 -14.99
CA VAL A 572 -20.30 12.13 -14.55
C VAL A 572 -20.08 12.34 -13.06
N ARG A 573 -20.32 11.31 -12.22
CA ARG A 573 -20.10 11.42 -10.77
C ARG A 573 -18.66 11.77 -10.43
N ARG A 574 -17.69 11.08 -11.06
CA ARG A 574 -16.27 11.29 -10.83
C ARG A 574 -15.82 12.69 -11.28
N LEU A 575 -16.31 13.15 -12.43
CA LEU A 575 -16.04 14.51 -12.91
C LEU A 575 -16.53 15.57 -11.93
N VAL A 576 -17.76 15.43 -11.45
CA VAL A 576 -18.35 16.40 -10.49
C VAL A 576 -17.59 16.36 -9.15
N SER A 577 -17.20 15.19 -8.66
CA SER A 577 -16.36 15.07 -7.47
C SER A 577 -15.03 15.80 -7.64
N MET A 578 -14.33 15.57 -8.74
CA MET A 578 -13.05 16.23 -9.05
C MET A 578 -13.20 17.74 -9.16
N ILE A 579 -14.25 18.23 -9.80
CA ILE A 579 -14.53 19.69 -9.91
C ILE A 579 -14.77 20.29 -8.53
N ALA A 580 -15.62 19.67 -7.72
CA ALA A 580 -15.94 20.16 -6.39
C ALA A 580 -14.70 20.24 -5.48
N GLU A 581 -13.91 19.18 -5.45
CA GLU A 581 -12.68 19.11 -4.66
C GLU A 581 -11.61 20.08 -5.17
N ALA A 582 -11.40 20.19 -6.50
CA ALA A 582 -10.46 21.12 -7.09
C ALA A 582 -10.81 22.57 -6.75
N ILE A 583 -12.08 22.93 -6.78
CA ILE A 583 -12.55 24.25 -6.38
C ILE A 583 -12.30 24.45 -4.89
N ASP A 584 -12.74 23.51 -4.02
CA ASP A 584 -12.60 23.62 -2.57
C ASP A 584 -11.13 23.86 -2.15
N LEU A 585 -10.20 23.01 -2.60
CA LEU A 585 -8.78 23.16 -2.30
C LEU A 585 -8.18 24.48 -2.83
N SER A 586 -8.62 24.92 -4.01
CA SER A 586 -8.04 26.10 -4.65
C SER A 586 -8.58 27.43 -4.11
N ILE A 587 -9.73 27.45 -3.45
CA ILE A 587 -10.33 28.68 -2.88
C ILE A 587 -10.02 28.88 -1.40
N GLN A 588 -9.26 28.01 -0.75
CA GLN A 588 -8.90 28.10 0.69
C GLN A 588 -8.25 29.45 1.06
N TRP A 589 -7.51 30.07 0.13
CA TRP A 589 -6.93 31.39 0.33
C TRP A 589 -7.96 32.50 0.56
N ALA A 590 -9.23 32.32 0.12
CA ALA A 590 -10.29 33.30 0.27
C ALA A 590 -10.90 33.30 1.69
N VAL A 591 -10.59 32.30 2.50
CA VAL A 591 -11.00 32.23 3.91
C VAL A 591 -10.28 33.36 4.65
N PHE A 592 -11.05 34.19 5.41
CA PHE A 592 -10.61 35.41 6.07
C PHE A 592 -10.31 36.62 5.16
N GLU A 593 -10.44 36.51 3.82
CA GLU A 593 -10.40 37.66 2.96
C GLU A 593 -11.70 38.52 3.08
N PRO A 594 -11.63 39.85 2.94
CA PRO A 594 -12.79 40.70 2.94
C PRO A 594 -13.79 40.29 1.85
N ASN A 595 -15.08 40.18 2.20
CA ASN A 595 -16.14 39.87 1.24
C ASN A 595 -16.51 41.11 0.40
N GLU A 596 -15.55 41.57 -0.40
CA GLU A 596 -15.68 42.69 -1.32
C GLU A 596 -15.92 42.20 -2.76
N TRP A 597 -16.34 43.14 -3.62
CA TRP A 597 -16.58 42.82 -5.02
C TRP A 597 -15.32 42.30 -5.73
N ARG A 598 -14.12 42.78 -5.34
CA ARG A 598 -12.86 42.37 -5.92
C ARG A 598 -12.57 40.90 -5.62
N THR A 599 -12.77 40.48 -4.38
CA THR A 599 -12.56 39.06 -3.95
C THR A 599 -13.56 38.15 -4.68
N ARG A 600 -14.86 38.57 -4.73
CA ARG A 600 -15.88 37.81 -5.45
C ARG A 600 -15.61 37.69 -6.94
N THR A 601 -15.19 38.77 -7.61
CA THR A 601 -14.83 38.74 -9.03
C THR A 601 -13.59 37.85 -9.28
N LYS A 602 -12.59 37.92 -8.41
CA LYS A 602 -11.38 37.08 -8.53
C LYS A 602 -11.72 35.59 -8.42
N LEU A 603 -12.55 35.21 -7.45
CA LEU A 603 -13.06 33.85 -7.28
C LEU A 603 -13.86 33.39 -8.50
N GLN A 604 -14.80 34.19 -8.94
CA GLN A 604 -15.63 33.89 -10.11
C GLN A 604 -14.80 33.68 -11.36
N LEU A 605 -13.83 34.55 -11.64
CA LEU A 605 -12.94 34.43 -12.81
C LEU A 605 -12.04 33.21 -12.71
N ALA A 606 -11.52 32.88 -11.53
CA ALA A 606 -10.67 31.69 -11.35
C ALA A 606 -11.46 30.40 -11.64
N ILE A 607 -12.69 30.28 -11.10
CA ILE A 607 -13.57 29.13 -11.34
C ILE A 607 -14.02 29.08 -12.81
N GLN A 608 -14.38 30.22 -13.41
CA GLN A 608 -14.74 30.30 -14.83
C GLN A 608 -13.59 29.83 -15.72
N SER A 609 -12.37 30.28 -15.48
CA SER A 609 -11.18 29.87 -16.24
C SER A 609 -10.93 28.36 -16.14
N PHE A 610 -11.09 27.80 -14.95
CA PHE A 610 -10.98 26.35 -14.74
C PHE A 610 -12.04 25.57 -15.53
N LEU A 611 -13.31 25.94 -15.39
CA LEU A 611 -14.42 25.27 -16.08
C LEU A 611 -14.34 25.45 -17.60
N LEU A 612 -13.84 26.60 -18.08
CA LEU A 612 -13.56 26.84 -19.51
C LEU A 612 -12.50 25.87 -20.03
N SER A 613 -11.46 25.60 -19.21
CA SER A 613 -10.44 24.61 -19.58
C SER A 613 -10.99 23.19 -19.69
N LEU A 614 -11.95 22.81 -18.82
CA LEU A 614 -12.64 21.52 -18.90
C LEU A 614 -13.61 21.46 -20.07
N TRP A 615 -14.34 22.53 -20.35
CA TRP A 615 -15.22 22.61 -21.51
C TRP A 615 -14.44 22.49 -22.82
N SER A 616 -13.30 23.16 -22.95
CA SER A 616 -12.44 23.08 -24.14
C SER A 616 -11.88 21.69 -24.40
N ARG A 617 -11.79 20.86 -23.35
CA ARG A 617 -11.39 19.43 -23.44
C ARG A 617 -12.57 18.50 -23.69
N GLY A 618 -13.80 19.01 -23.83
CA GLY A 618 -15.00 18.22 -24.05
C GLY A 618 -15.60 17.57 -22.79
N ALA A 619 -15.18 17.97 -21.61
CA ALA A 619 -15.71 17.43 -20.35
C ALA A 619 -17.10 17.97 -20.02
N LEU A 620 -17.42 19.16 -20.50
CA LEU A 620 -18.72 19.81 -20.34
C LEU A 620 -19.42 19.94 -21.69
N ALA A 621 -20.74 19.82 -21.70
CA ALA A 621 -21.57 19.83 -22.88
C ALA A 621 -21.74 21.26 -23.45
N GLY A 622 -22.34 21.34 -24.63
CA GLY A 622 -22.67 22.60 -25.30
C GLY A 622 -21.68 23.08 -26.33
N THR A 623 -22.18 23.86 -27.30
CA THR A 623 -21.36 24.42 -28.38
C THR A 623 -20.72 25.75 -28.01
N VAL A 624 -21.27 26.41 -26.99
CA VAL A 624 -20.74 27.63 -26.38
C VAL A 624 -20.54 27.44 -24.88
N PRO A 625 -19.55 28.11 -24.26
CA PRO A 625 -19.25 27.92 -22.82
C PRO A 625 -20.43 28.10 -21.90
N GLY A 626 -21.33 29.06 -22.22
CA GLY A 626 -22.51 29.37 -21.39
C GLY A 626 -23.57 28.26 -21.35
N GLU A 627 -23.53 27.28 -22.27
CA GLU A 627 -24.36 26.07 -22.22
C GLU A 627 -23.71 25.00 -21.33
N GLY A 628 -22.39 25.00 -21.21
CA GLY A 628 -21.62 24.00 -20.46
C GLY A 628 -21.54 24.32 -18.96
N PHE A 629 -21.43 25.58 -18.61
CA PHE A 629 -21.32 25.99 -17.20
C PHE A 629 -21.73 27.43 -16.94
N ARG A 630 -22.10 27.70 -15.71
CA ARG A 630 -22.35 29.05 -15.19
C ARG A 630 -21.74 29.18 -13.80
N VAL A 631 -21.09 30.31 -13.55
CA VAL A 631 -20.57 30.65 -12.22
C VAL A 631 -21.13 31.99 -11.79
N ARG A 632 -21.70 32.03 -10.59
CA ARG A 632 -22.27 33.24 -10.01
C ARG A 632 -21.67 33.48 -8.62
N CYS A 633 -21.06 34.65 -8.45
CA CYS A 633 -20.54 35.11 -7.18
C CYS A 633 -20.67 36.64 -7.13
N ASP A 634 -21.92 37.13 -7.09
CA ASP A 634 -22.26 38.53 -7.13
C ASP A 634 -23.19 38.92 -5.99
N GLU A 635 -23.82 40.09 -6.06
CA GLU A 635 -24.72 40.58 -5.01
C GLU A 635 -26.06 39.84 -4.96
N THR A 636 -26.42 39.11 -6.03
CA THR A 636 -27.68 38.37 -6.07
C THR A 636 -27.67 37.14 -5.17
N ASN A 637 -26.52 36.45 -5.09
CA ASN A 637 -26.31 35.30 -4.19
C ASN A 637 -25.52 35.65 -2.90
N ASN A 638 -25.01 36.90 -2.79
CA ASN A 638 -24.36 37.44 -1.60
C ASN A 638 -24.97 38.75 -1.14
N PRO A 639 -26.27 38.79 -0.71
CA PRO A 639 -26.91 39.99 -0.19
C PRO A 639 -26.22 40.49 1.10
N SER A 640 -26.41 41.77 1.44
CA SER A 640 -25.76 42.41 2.62
C SER A 640 -25.96 41.59 3.91
N ALA A 641 -27.15 41.07 4.14
CA ALA A 641 -27.45 40.26 5.32
C ALA A 641 -26.58 38.99 5.45
N GLN A 642 -26.16 38.35 4.35
CA GLN A 642 -25.28 37.21 4.37
C GLN A 642 -23.81 37.64 4.54
N ARG A 643 -23.43 38.76 3.93
CA ARG A 643 -22.09 39.33 4.07
C ARG A 643 -21.80 39.78 5.50
N ASP A 644 -22.79 40.38 6.16
CA ASP A 644 -22.70 40.83 7.56
C ASP A 644 -22.51 39.64 8.54
N LEU A 645 -22.94 38.45 8.13
CA LEU A 645 -22.71 37.17 8.85
C LEU A 645 -21.38 36.52 8.50
N GLY A 646 -20.53 37.17 7.69
CA GLY A 646 -19.26 36.60 7.24
C GLY A 646 -19.40 35.43 6.26
N ARG A 647 -20.51 35.29 5.55
CA ARG A 647 -20.77 34.21 4.62
C ARG A 647 -20.53 34.65 3.18
N LEU A 648 -19.88 33.77 2.40
CA LEU A 648 -19.71 33.90 0.95
C LEU A 648 -20.32 32.67 0.28
N ALA A 649 -21.20 32.91 -0.73
CA ALA A 649 -21.80 31.87 -1.55
C ALA A 649 -21.33 31.98 -2.99
N ILE A 650 -20.95 30.82 -3.58
CA ILE A 650 -20.59 30.71 -4.98
C ILE A 650 -21.49 29.63 -5.59
N ASP A 651 -22.34 30.01 -6.56
CA ASP A 651 -23.15 29.05 -7.29
C ASP A 651 -22.42 28.61 -8.55
N VAL A 652 -22.27 27.31 -8.73
CA VAL A 652 -21.61 26.70 -9.89
C VAL A 652 -22.57 25.70 -10.50
N ASP A 653 -23.10 26.04 -11.68
CA ASP A 653 -23.92 25.14 -12.48
C ASP A 653 -23.05 24.53 -13.58
N ILE A 654 -23.12 23.23 -13.78
CA ILE A 654 -22.38 22.51 -14.80
C ILE A 654 -23.27 21.53 -15.56
N ALA A 655 -22.99 21.36 -16.84
CA ALA A 655 -23.61 20.36 -17.71
C ALA A 655 -22.55 19.34 -18.18
N PRO A 656 -22.35 18.20 -17.46
CA PRO A 656 -21.38 17.19 -17.84
C PRO A 656 -21.74 16.53 -19.16
N THR A 657 -20.71 16.13 -19.94
CA THR A 657 -20.90 15.28 -21.11
C THR A 657 -21.28 13.87 -20.70
N VAL A 658 -22.38 13.35 -21.25
CA VAL A 658 -22.84 11.98 -20.99
C VAL A 658 -22.42 11.04 -22.14
N PRO A 659 -22.04 9.77 -21.85
CA PRO A 659 -21.66 8.82 -22.87
C PRO A 659 -22.88 8.33 -23.68
N PHE A 660 -22.65 8.01 -24.95
CA PHE A 660 -23.65 7.32 -25.76
C PHE A 660 -23.59 5.82 -25.47
N GLU A 661 -24.67 5.22 -24.99
CA GLU A 661 -24.78 3.77 -24.81
C GLU A 661 -25.38 3.07 -26.03
N PHE A 662 -26.22 3.78 -26.81
CA PHE A 662 -26.95 3.23 -27.96
C PHE A 662 -26.73 4.10 -29.19
N ILE A 663 -26.29 3.46 -30.27
CA ILE A 663 -26.17 4.09 -31.60
C ILE A 663 -27.11 3.33 -32.53
N THR A 664 -28.13 4.00 -33.08
CA THR A 664 -29.04 3.39 -34.02
C THR A 664 -28.63 3.76 -35.47
N LEU A 665 -28.20 2.78 -36.21
CA LEU A 665 -27.94 2.94 -37.64
C LEU A 665 -29.20 2.58 -38.40
N ARG A 666 -29.74 3.54 -39.16
CA ARG A 666 -30.86 3.28 -40.10
C ARG A 666 -30.30 3.20 -41.50
N ILE A 667 -30.35 2.01 -42.08
CA ILE A 667 -29.95 1.77 -43.48
C ILE A 667 -31.21 1.61 -44.28
N GLY A 668 -31.50 2.57 -45.17
CA GLY A 668 -32.62 2.53 -46.10
C GLY A 668 -32.11 2.28 -47.51
N ARG A 669 -32.88 1.57 -48.33
CA ARG A 669 -32.65 1.44 -49.79
C ARG A 669 -33.62 2.35 -50.51
N GLU A 670 -33.14 3.41 -51.12
CA GLU A 670 -33.91 4.22 -52.03
C GLU A 670 -33.71 3.75 -53.48
N ALA A 671 -34.67 4.08 -54.37
CA ALA A 671 -34.61 3.67 -55.78
C ALA A 671 -33.44 4.27 -56.56
N SER A 672 -32.74 5.26 -56.00
CA SER A 672 -31.62 5.99 -56.60
C SER A 672 -30.24 5.65 -56.02
N GLY A 673 -30.12 4.78 -54.99
CA GLY A 673 -28.83 4.43 -54.37
C GLY A 673 -28.96 4.05 -52.89
N PHE A 674 -27.80 3.86 -52.21
CA PHE A 674 -27.70 3.67 -50.78
C PHE A 674 -27.37 5.01 -50.12
N GLU A 675 -28.26 5.52 -49.27
CA GLU A 675 -27.97 6.65 -48.43
C GLU A 675 -27.83 6.13 -46.96
N ILE A 676 -26.66 6.34 -46.37
CA ILE A 676 -26.43 6.04 -44.96
C ILE A 676 -26.75 7.33 -44.20
N THR A 677 -27.94 7.39 -43.59
CA THR A 677 -28.31 8.52 -42.74
C THR A 677 -27.95 8.18 -41.31
N ASP A 678 -26.87 8.76 -40.82
CA ASP A 678 -26.47 8.70 -39.43
C ASP A 678 -27.37 9.67 -38.64
N GLN A 679 -28.48 9.18 -38.09
CA GLN A 679 -29.25 9.90 -37.09
C GLN A 679 -28.96 9.29 -35.72
N ALA A 680 -28.04 9.93 -34.99
CA ALA A 680 -27.92 9.71 -33.56
C ALA A 680 -29.18 10.30 -32.88
N SER A 681 -30.21 9.50 -32.71
CA SER A 681 -31.34 9.88 -31.90
C SER A 681 -31.03 9.52 -30.44
N VAL A 682 -30.75 10.54 -29.65
CA VAL A 682 -30.84 10.44 -28.18
C VAL A 682 -32.30 10.23 -27.85
N LEU A 683 -32.70 8.98 -27.63
CA LEU A 683 -33.93 8.70 -26.91
C LEU A 683 -33.66 9.07 -25.44
N ALA A 684 -33.99 10.30 -25.08
CA ALA A 684 -34.27 10.60 -23.69
C ALA A 684 -35.45 9.68 -23.31
N ALA A 685 -35.13 8.63 -22.55
CA ALA A 685 -36.16 7.78 -21.98
C ALA A 685 -36.95 8.65 -20.99
N ALA A 686 -38.24 8.76 -21.23
CA ALA A 686 -39.22 9.25 -20.29
C ALA A 686 -39.23 8.36 -19.01
#